data_f904e67e6d802e3a35f480c863a47aa0
#
_entry.id   f904e67e6d802e3a35f480c863a47aa0
#
_cell.length_a   1.000
_cell.length_b   1.000
_cell.length_c   1.000
_cell.angle_alpha   90.00
_cell.angle_beta   90.00
_cell.angle_gamma   90.00
#
_symmetry.space_group_name_H-M   'P 1'
#
loop_
_entity.id
_entity.type
_entity.pdbx_description
1 polymer ?
#
loop_
_entity_poly.entity_id
_entity_poly.type
_entity_poly.pdbx_seq_one_letter_code
_entity_poly.pdbx_strand_id
1 'polypeptide(L)'
;MGRTNFVKMRFIKIQATVLAAFFALSQFSTHAAPLVPGPNDGRIAYVTARLMEEYHYSQQPLDEEMSKKFFDGYLETLDPRHENFLQADLAEFSHWRTNLDTLTIGARGTADLTPAFQIYERFVERLQQHDAYVAELLKRDKFKFTGDDKILIDRRHSPYPKNLEAAKKLWDERLRYEYLQEKLSKEISPTNDAILPLPKNADAKIVDTLTHHYNWNFHMVTNWDSTDVLQAYLEALTHAYDPHSDYFNTEHAQDFSIDMSLSLFGIGAQLGEDDGYCTINSLIRGGPADKSNQLHEKDRIVAVAQGSKAAVSVVDMELGKVVQLIRGPKGTQVRLTISPMEDRALRKIVTLTRDEIKLEDSEAKARLIELPDGKGGTNRIGYIDLPSFYATIDLPGSSNHSVKSTTADVTKLINKLKQEKVAGIIIDLRTNPGGSLEEAVRFTGLFIKDGPVVLARNPDGEISKDNDPDPSVLYAGPLVIMINRFSASAAEIAAAALQDYGRALVVGDTSTFGKGTVQDLNPLRPFWPALSAATNDPGTVKITIRKFYRVSGASTQLKGVVPNIILPDVLNYSPDIGEASLENPLPWDTIPSASYDKLNLVQPYVTQLRERSDARVATNQDFIYIRQDIAEFKKLQADETATLNEHEALTERQTNEARQKARDKERSARKAPDEKIYAITVENAGESSLPAPEALTTTNYIATTNGIAFNVDSDFSKYFETNAASKNLKAKIRTEVKTLPPDPMLNETENILEDYISLMKKSDTLIANH
;
A
#
# COMPACT_ATOMS: atom_id res chain seq x y z
N MET A 1 52.27 21.44 64.35
CA MET A 1 51.63 22.01 63.14
C MET A 1 52.38 21.52 61.90
N GLY A 2 52.11 20.34 61.35
CA GLY A 2 52.86 19.86 60.18
C GLY A 2 52.43 18.53 59.57
N ARG A 3 51.29 17.94 59.97
CA ARG A 3 50.86 16.64 59.45
C ARG A 3 49.47 16.61 58.75
N THR A 4 48.74 17.70 58.78
CA THR A 4 47.36 17.75 58.23
C THR A 4 47.29 18.25 56.76
N ASN A 5 48.32 18.88 56.21
CA ASN A 5 48.32 19.41 54.87
C ASN A 5 48.80 18.41 53.79
N PHE A 6 49.46 17.32 54.10
CA PHE A 6 49.93 16.33 53.11
C PHE A 6 48.84 15.32 52.68
N VAL A 7 47.88 15.07 53.59
CA VAL A 7 46.78 14.13 53.26
C VAL A 7 45.74 14.79 52.33
N LYS A 8 45.49 16.10 52.50
CA LYS A 8 44.53 16.81 51.60
C LYS A 8 45.05 16.96 50.16
N MET A 9 46.35 17.13 49.95
CA MET A 9 46.93 17.24 48.61
C MET A 9 46.96 15.91 47.83
N ARG A 10 47.07 14.75 48.55
CA ARG A 10 47.00 13.43 47.93
C ARG A 10 45.54 13.06 47.48
N PHE A 11 44.55 13.44 48.28
CA PHE A 11 43.13 13.21 47.91
C PHE A 11 42.69 14.03 46.72
N ILE A 12 43.10 15.28 46.56
CA ILE A 12 42.78 16.12 45.42
C ILE A 12 43.46 15.62 44.13
N LYS A 13 44.69 15.10 44.19
CA LYS A 13 45.35 14.50 43.01
C LYS A 13 44.72 13.16 42.59
N ILE A 14 44.23 12.36 43.55
CA ILE A 14 43.55 11.10 43.24
C ILE A 14 42.18 11.36 42.66
N GLN A 15 41.42 12.37 43.13
CA GLN A 15 40.15 12.75 42.56
C GLN A 15 40.29 13.36 41.14
N ALA A 16 41.34 14.15 40.90
CA ALA A 16 41.59 14.72 39.55
C ALA A 16 42.04 13.62 38.57
N THR A 17 42.77 12.60 39.00
CA THR A 17 43.21 11.49 38.14
C THR A 17 42.04 10.51 37.85
N VAL A 18 41.15 10.29 38.81
CA VAL A 18 39.95 9.46 38.63
C VAL A 18 38.92 10.18 37.75
N LEU A 19 38.76 11.52 37.89
CA LEU A 19 37.88 12.29 36.97
C LEU A 19 38.44 12.36 35.54
N ALA A 20 39.79 12.48 35.40
CA ALA A 20 40.41 12.44 34.07
C ALA A 20 40.36 11.04 33.44
N ALA A 21 40.41 9.97 34.23
CA ALA A 21 40.20 8.60 33.74
C ALA A 21 38.72 8.33 33.39
N PHE A 22 37.75 8.89 34.10
CA PHE A 22 36.33 8.82 33.74
C PHE A 22 36.01 9.65 32.50
N PHE A 23 36.66 10.82 32.28
CA PHE A 23 36.51 11.62 31.09
C PHE A 23 37.23 11.02 29.86
N ALA A 24 38.31 10.26 30.05
CA ALA A 24 39.00 9.51 28.99
C ALA A 24 38.28 8.19 28.64
N LEU A 25 37.49 7.63 29.56
CA LEU A 25 36.64 6.45 29.29
C LEU A 25 35.28 6.80 28.67
N SER A 26 34.83 8.06 28.70
CA SER A 26 33.60 8.51 28.06
C SER A 26 33.80 8.92 26.60
N GLN A 27 34.97 8.78 26.02
CA GLN A 27 35.29 9.03 24.63
C GLN A 27 35.45 7.73 23.79
N PHE A 28 35.22 6.57 24.37
CA PHE A 28 34.97 5.39 23.57
C PHE A 28 33.47 5.41 23.21
N SER A 29 33.13 6.14 22.15
CA SER A 29 31.98 5.82 21.34
C SER A 29 32.11 4.34 21.02
N THR A 30 31.34 3.50 21.65
CA THR A 30 31.14 2.12 21.19
C THR A 30 30.48 2.27 19.79
N HIS A 31 31.30 2.40 18.75
CA HIS A 31 30.83 2.11 17.42
C HIS A 31 30.34 0.66 17.51
N ALA A 32 29.06 0.44 17.30
CA ALA A 32 28.57 -0.90 17.05
C ALA A 32 29.49 -1.53 16.00
N ALA A 33 29.80 -2.81 16.16
CA ALA A 33 30.62 -3.48 15.14
C ALA A 33 29.96 -3.27 13.76
N PRO A 34 30.74 -2.99 12.72
CA PRO A 34 30.19 -2.78 11.38
C PRO A 34 29.32 -3.99 10.99
N LEU A 35 28.17 -3.71 10.41
CA LEU A 35 27.27 -4.75 9.95
C LEU A 35 27.95 -5.52 8.82
N VAL A 36 27.95 -6.84 8.89
CA VAL A 36 28.60 -7.71 7.91
C VAL A 36 27.60 -8.69 7.31
N PRO A 37 27.79 -9.10 6.04
CA PRO A 37 26.94 -10.10 5.41
C PRO A 37 26.84 -11.38 6.24
N GLY A 38 25.67 -11.96 6.28
CA GLY A 38 25.43 -13.29 6.83
C GLY A 38 26.16 -14.37 6.01
N PRO A 39 26.34 -15.58 6.56
CA PRO A 39 27.17 -16.62 5.95
C PRO A 39 26.66 -17.13 4.59
N ASN A 40 25.41 -16.90 4.26
CA ASN A 40 24.77 -17.34 3.02
C ASN A 40 24.35 -16.19 2.09
N ASP A 41 24.45 -14.93 2.55
CA ASP A 41 23.88 -13.76 1.82
C ASP A 41 24.49 -13.61 0.43
N GLY A 42 25.80 -13.73 0.28
CA GLY A 42 26.45 -13.69 -1.03
C GLY A 42 26.02 -14.81 -1.98
N ARG A 43 25.64 -15.96 -1.42
CA ARG A 43 25.11 -17.08 -2.23
C ARG A 43 23.68 -16.82 -2.64
N ILE A 44 22.86 -16.28 -1.74
CA ILE A 44 21.47 -15.87 -2.04
C ILE A 44 21.48 -14.84 -3.15
N ALA A 45 22.34 -13.82 -3.08
CA ALA A 45 22.46 -12.80 -4.10
C ALA A 45 22.90 -13.38 -5.47
N TYR A 46 23.89 -14.28 -5.47
CA TYR A 46 24.33 -14.95 -6.70
C TYR A 46 23.19 -15.75 -7.36
N VAL A 47 22.44 -16.56 -6.58
CA VAL A 47 21.35 -17.37 -7.12
C VAL A 47 20.21 -16.48 -7.61
N THR A 48 19.85 -15.44 -6.86
CA THR A 48 18.83 -14.46 -7.28
C THR A 48 19.21 -13.85 -8.63
N ALA A 49 20.42 -13.36 -8.79
CA ALA A 49 20.89 -12.79 -10.05
C ALA A 49 20.84 -13.79 -11.21
N ARG A 50 21.27 -15.04 -10.97
CA ARG A 50 21.23 -16.08 -12.01
C ARG A 50 19.80 -16.46 -12.42
N LEU A 51 18.88 -16.50 -11.46
CA LEU A 51 17.46 -16.73 -11.76
C LEU A 51 16.87 -15.58 -12.58
N MET A 52 17.24 -14.33 -12.27
CA MET A 52 16.80 -13.18 -13.06
C MET A 52 17.33 -13.28 -14.50
N GLU A 53 18.60 -13.59 -14.73
CA GLU A 53 19.15 -13.77 -16.09
C GLU A 53 18.46 -14.89 -16.88
N GLU A 54 18.16 -16.02 -16.23
CA GLU A 54 17.65 -17.23 -16.88
C GLU A 54 16.14 -17.21 -17.11
N TYR A 55 15.37 -16.72 -16.13
CA TYR A 55 13.91 -16.86 -16.13
C TYR A 55 13.14 -15.56 -16.38
N HIS A 56 13.78 -14.39 -16.21
CA HIS A 56 13.10 -13.13 -16.46
C HIS A 56 12.68 -12.98 -17.92
N TYR A 57 11.50 -12.43 -18.16
CA TYR A 57 10.90 -12.26 -19.49
C TYR A 57 11.83 -11.56 -20.51
N SER A 58 12.63 -10.58 -20.09
CA SER A 58 13.54 -9.86 -20.98
C SER A 58 14.75 -10.68 -21.38
N GLN A 59 15.12 -11.73 -20.64
CA GLN A 59 16.31 -12.54 -20.83
C GLN A 59 17.60 -11.71 -20.98
N GLN A 60 17.65 -10.57 -20.30
CA GLN A 60 18.83 -9.70 -20.31
C GLN A 60 19.88 -10.23 -19.36
N PRO A 61 21.16 -10.26 -19.78
CA PRO A 61 22.26 -10.57 -18.87
C PRO A 61 22.40 -9.45 -17.83
N LEU A 62 22.92 -9.80 -16.66
CA LEU A 62 23.39 -8.82 -15.71
C LEU A 62 24.73 -8.27 -16.20
N ASP A 63 24.68 -7.22 -17.00
CA ASP A 63 25.83 -6.54 -17.61
C ASP A 63 26.08 -5.15 -17.01
N GLU A 64 26.97 -4.37 -17.61
CA GLU A 64 27.30 -3.01 -17.17
C GLU A 64 26.07 -2.09 -17.16
N GLU A 65 25.14 -2.21 -18.12
CA GLU A 65 23.93 -1.36 -18.14
C GLU A 65 22.95 -1.75 -17.02
N MET A 66 22.82 -3.04 -16.76
CA MET A 66 22.04 -3.52 -15.63
C MET A 66 22.70 -3.17 -14.29
N SER A 67 24.03 -3.19 -14.22
CA SER A 67 24.79 -2.71 -13.05
C SER A 67 24.48 -1.27 -12.72
N LYS A 68 24.37 -0.38 -13.71
CA LYS A 68 24.01 1.03 -13.52
C LYS A 68 22.61 1.17 -12.91
N LYS A 69 21.64 0.49 -13.48
CA LYS A 69 20.24 0.50 -12.96
C LYS A 69 20.17 -0.04 -11.55
N PHE A 70 20.84 -1.15 -11.29
CA PHE A 70 20.91 -1.78 -9.98
C PHE A 70 21.53 -0.84 -8.93
N PHE A 71 22.67 -0.23 -9.26
CA PHE A 71 23.35 0.70 -8.37
C PHE A 71 22.50 1.94 -8.08
N ASP A 72 21.95 2.56 -9.12
CA ASP A 72 21.12 3.76 -9.01
C ASP A 72 19.85 3.44 -8.21
N GLY A 73 19.20 2.30 -8.47
CA GLY A 73 18.03 1.82 -7.72
C GLY A 73 18.30 1.56 -6.24
N TYR A 74 19.50 1.05 -5.89
CA TYR A 74 19.84 0.85 -4.49
C TYR A 74 20.05 2.16 -3.73
N LEU A 75 20.65 3.16 -4.36
CA LEU A 75 20.75 4.51 -3.79
C LEU A 75 19.36 5.14 -3.59
N GLU A 76 18.48 4.97 -4.58
CA GLU A 76 17.10 5.47 -4.52
C GLU A 76 16.28 4.78 -3.43
N THR A 77 16.47 3.49 -3.21
CA THR A 77 15.82 2.74 -2.12
C THR A 77 16.23 3.27 -0.74
N LEU A 78 17.50 3.66 -0.56
CA LEU A 78 18.00 4.18 0.71
C LEU A 78 17.66 5.67 0.92
N ASP A 79 17.75 6.49 -0.11
CA ASP A 79 17.57 7.95 -0.04
C ASP A 79 16.68 8.49 -1.17
N PRO A 80 15.39 8.13 -1.22
CA PRO A 80 14.47 8.44 -2.33
C PRO A 80 14.19 9.95 -2.49
N ARG A 81 14.56 10.76 -1.53
CA ARG A 81 14.40 12.23 -1.57
C ARG A 81 15.69 12.96 -1.87
N HIS A 82 16.79 12.28 -2.03
CA HIS A 82 18.12 12.87 -2.23
C HIS A 82 18.47 13.92 -1.16
N GLU A 83 18.22 13.58 0.09
CA GLU A 83 18.43 14.50 1.23
C GLU A 83 19.67 14.16 2.06
N ASN A 84 20.13 12.91 2.03
CA ASN A 84 21.16 12.42 2.93
C ASN A 84 22.51 12.19 2.25
N PHE A 85 22.56 11.40 1.17
CA PHE A 85 23.81 11.22 0.44
C PHE A 85 24.34 12.55 -0.13
N LEU A 86 25.67 12.66 -0.20
CA LEU A 86 26.34 13.78 -0.81
C LEU A 86 26.91 13.39 -2.18
N GLN A 87 27.08 14.34 -3.10
CA GLN A 87 27.73 14.11 -4.39
C GLN A 87 29.13 13.47 -4.24
N ALA A 88 29.83 13.75 -3.14
CA ALA A 88 31.11 13.13 -2.82
C ALA A 88 30.97 11.64 -2.53
N ASP A 89 29.90 11.20 -1.86
CA ASP A 89 29.63 9.79 -1.59
C ASP A 89 29.37 9.03 -2.89
N LEU A 90 28.55 9.60 -3.77
CA LEU A 90 28.27 9.02 -5.09
C LEU A 90 29.55 8.92 -5.94
N ALA A 91 30.42 9.94 -5.89
CA ALA A 91 31.70 9.92 -6.60
C ALA A 91 32.62 8.84 -6.05
N GLU A 92 32.66 8.62 -4.74
CA GLU A 92 33.40 7.53 -4.09
C GLU A 92 32.89 6.17 -4.53
N PHE A 93 31.57 5.96 -4.61
CA PHE A 93 30.94 4.69 -4.96
C PHE A 93 30.86 4.45 -6.49
N SER A 94 31.16 5.46 -7.31
CA SER A 94 30.99 5.42 -8.77
C SER A 94 31.67 4.24 -9.46
N HIS A 95 32.77 3.70 -8.87
CA HIS A 95 33.47 2.54 -9.39
C HIS A 95 32.67 1.24 -9.30
N TRP A 96 31.67 1.15 -8.40
CA TRP A 96 30.75 0.02 -8.34
C TRP A 96 29.63 0.11 -9.37
N ARG A 97 29.24 1.31 -9.78
CA ARG A 97 28.10 1.54 -10.67
C ARG A 97 28.19 0.73 -11.98
N THR A 98 29.37 0.43 -12.47
CA THR A 98 29.63 -0.33 -13.70
C THR A 98 30.17 -1.73 -13.47
N ASN A 99 30.27 -2.20 -12.22
CA ASN A 99 30.95 -3.45 -11.87
C ASN A 99 30.10 -4.38 -10.97
N LEU A 100 28.82 -4.02 -10.67
CA LEU A 100 27.99 -4.87 -9.84
C LEU A 100 27.68 -6.23 -10.46
N ASP A 101 27.66 -6.32 -11.80
CA ASP A 101 27.61 -7.57 -12.56
C ASP A 101 28.76 -8.51 -12.17
N THR A 102 29.98 -8.04 -12.27
CA THR A 102 31.19 -8.80 -11.94
C THR A 102 31.23 -9.18 -10.47
N LEU A 103 30.83 -8.28 -9.56
CA LEU A 103 30.80 -8.53 -8.12
C LEU A 103 29.69 -9.53 -7.73
N THR A 104 28.59 -9.54 -8.47
CA THR A 104 27.43 -10.39 -8.16
C THR A 104 27.58 -11.79 -8.78
N ILE A 105 27.95 -11.90 -10.05
CA ILE A 105 27.97 -13.20 -10.77
C ILE A 105 29.36 -13.64 -11.24
N GLY A 106 30.37 -12.77 -11.18
CA GLY A 106 31.73 -13.08 -11.65
C GLY A 106 32.50 -14.03 -10.73
N ALA A 107 32.17 -14.13 -9.47
CA ALA A 107 32.81 -15.03 -8.52
C ALA A 107 32.11 -16.40 -8.43
N ARG A 108 32.87 -17.42 -8.05
CA ARG A 108 32.49 -18.85 -8.04
C ARG A 108 31.29 -19.22 -7.15
N GLY A 109 30.08 -18.79 -7.53
CA GLY A 109 28.83 -19.16 -6.86
C GLY A 109 28.53 -18.37 -5.56
N THR A 110 29.14 -17.21 -5.40
CA THR A 110 28.86 -16.27 -4.31
C THR A 110 29.12 -14.84 -4.76
N ALA A 111 28.25 -13.91 -4.45
CA ALA A 111 28.41 -12.47 -4.72
C ALA A 111 29.31 -11.83 -3.67
N ASP A 112 30.02 -10.77 -4.07
CA ASP A 112 30.66 -9.83 -3.17
C ASP A 112 29.64 -8.74 -2.79
N LEU A 113 29.24 -8.74 -1.53
CA LEU A 113 28.26 -7.80 -1.01
C LEU A 113 28.89 -6.53 -0.38
N THR A 114 30.19 -6.35 -0.55
CA THR A 114 30.88 -5.13 -0.07
C THR A 114 30.14 -3.84 -0.47
N PRO A 115 29.65 -3.67 -1.72
CA PRO A 115 28.91 -2.46 -2.11
C PRO A 115 27.64 -2.25 -1.27
N ALA A 116 26.86 -3.30 -1.04
CA ALA A 116 25.62 -3.22 -0.28
C ALA A 116 25.84 -2.65 1.12
N PHE A 117 26.79 -3.23 1.84
CA PHE A 117 27.06 -2.88 3.23
C PHE A 117 27.79 -1.54 3.38
N GLN A 118 28.74 -1.21 2.53
CA GLN A 118 29.45 0.08 2.60
C GLN A 118 28.56 1.26 2.21
N ILE A 119 27.69 1.11 1.23
CA ILE A 119 26.72 2.15 0.85
C ILE A 119 25.72 2.35 2.01
N TYR A 120 25.21 1.27 2.59
CA TYR A 120 24.32 1.34 3.75
C TYR A 120 25.00 1.99 4.96
N GLU A 121 26.24 1.60 5.31
CA GLU A 121 27.01 2.23 6.40
C GLU A 121 27.17 3.75 6.17
N ARG A 122 27.47 4.16 4.94
CA ARG A 122 27.54 5.58 4.59
C ARG A 122 26.20 6.27 4.74
N PHE A 123 25.09 5.63 4.34
CA PHE A 123 23.75 6.16 4.54
C PHE A 123 23.45 6.38 6.02
N VAL A 124 23.75 5.40 6.88
CA VAL A 124 23.60 5.51 8.33
C VAL A 124 24.46 6.67 8.89
N GLU A 125 25.71 6.82 8.43
CA GLU A 125 26.57 7.95 8.81
C GLU A 125 25.92 9.30 8.46
N ARG A 126 25.37 9.42 7.25
CA ARG A 126 24.70 10.66 6.81
C ARG A 126 23.42 10.92 7.59
N LEU A 127 22.64 9.89 7.83
CA LEU A 127 21.40 9.99 8.64
C LEU A 127 21.73 10.40 10.09
N GLN A 128 22.82 9.88 10.68
CA GLN A 128 23.27 10.30 12.01
C GLN A 128 23.69 11.78 12.03
N GLN A 129 24.34 12.27 10.98
CA GLN A 129 24.70 13.68 10.84
C GLN A 129 23.45 14.57 10.72
N HIS A 130 22.44 14.08 9.97
CA HIS A 130 21.15 14.74 9.82
C HIS A 130 20.43 14.85 11.18
N ASP A 131 20.22 13.72 11.86
CA ASP A 131 19.53 13.67 13.15
C ASP A 131 20.21 14.54 14.20
N ALA A 132 21.53 14.46 14.31
CA ALA A 132 22.31 15.28 15.24
C ALA A 132 22.16 16.80 14.96
N TYR A 133 22.13 17.19 13.67
CA TYR A 133 21.96 18.58 13.27
C TYR A 133 20.53 19.09 13.57
N VAL A 134 19.52 18.29 13.28
CA VAL A 134 18.12 18.59 13.60
C VAL A 134 17.91 18.72 15.11
N ALA A 135 18.45 17.77 15.89
CA ALA A 135 18.39 17.83 17.35
C ALA A 135 19.08 19.10 17.94
N GLU A 136 20.14 19.60 17.30
CA GLU A 136 20.77 20.87 17.66
C GLU A 136 19.88 22.07 17.33
N LEU A 137 19.26 22.11 16.15
CA LEU A 137 18.36 23.18 15.73
C LEU A 137 17.12 23.26 16.65
N LEU A 138 16.49 22.14 16.94
CA LEU A 138 15.31 22.06 17.81
C LEU A 138 15.57 22.55 19.23
N LYS A 139 16.80 22.44 19.74
CA LYS A 139 17.20 22.94 21.07
C LYS A 139 17.49 24.44 21.08
N ARG A 140 17.96 24.99 19.97
CA ARG A 140 18.55 26.32 19.90
C ARG A 140 17.64 27.38 19.31
N ASP A 141 16.90 27.03 18.27
CA ASP A 141 16.33 28.00 17.37
C ASP A 141 14.83 28.23 17.61
N LYS A 142 14.44 29.50 17.59
CA LYS A 142 13.05 29.91 17.39
C LYS A 142 12.87 30.15 15.90
N PHE A 143 12.20 29.23 15.25
CA PHE A 143 11.93 29.34 13.81
C PHE A 143 11.09 30.59 13.51
N LYS A 144 11.45 31.30 12.44
CA LYS A 144 10.71 32.46 11.95
C LYS A 144 10.03 32.10 10.62
N PHE A 145 8.76 32.50 10.51
CA PHE A 145 7.90 32.15 9.39
C PHE A 145 7.30 33.41 8.73
N THR A 146 8.11 34.47 8.60
CA THR A 146 7.66 35.77 8.11
C THR A 146 8.28 36.18 6.76
N GLY A 147 9.11 35.33 6.17
CA GLY A 147 9.75 35.55 4.87
C GLY A 147 8.92 35.01 3.71
N ASP A 148 9.41 35.22 2.49
CA ASP A 148 8.82 34.66 1.27
C ASP A 148 9.54 33.36 0.84
N ASP A 149 10.18 32.69 1.82
CA ASP A 149 10.91 31.44 1.59
C ASP A 149 9.92 30.33 1.18
N LYS A 150 10.33 29.54 0.21
CA LYS A 150 9.61 28.35 -0.24
C LYS A 150 10.52 27.13 -0.18
N ILE A 151 9.93 25.95 0.02
CA ILE A 151 10.62 24.68 -0.03
C ILE A 151 10.08 23.86 -1.20
N LEU A 152 10.98 23.15 -1.90
CA LEU A 152 10.60 22.13 -2.88
C LEU A 152 10.10 20.88 -2.13
N ILE A 153 8.85 20.50 -2.39
CA ILE A 153 8.20 19.37 -1.68
C ILE A 153 8.70 18.04 -2.23
N ASP A 154 8.63 17.85 -3.54
CA ASP A 154 9.12 16.64 -4.20
C ASP A 154 10.57 16.83 -4.67
N ARG A 155 11.47 16.00 -4.13
CA ARG A 155 12.89 16.02 -4.43
C ARG A 155 13.41 14.77 -5.15
N ARG A 156 12.54 13.81 -5.47
CA ARG A 156 12.90 12.53 -6.11
C ARG A 156 13.81 12.69 -7.35
N HIS A 157 13.63 13.76 -8.11
CA HIS A 157 14.45 14.06 -9.30
C HIS A 157 15.45 15.20 -9.08
N SER A 158 15.63 15.65 -7.85
CA SER A 158 16.59 16.72 -7.52
C SER A 158 18.01 16.15 -7.40
N PRO A 159 19.04 16.93 -7.70
CA PRO A 159 20.41 16.46 -7.47
C PRO A 159 20.68 16.32 -5.96
N TYR A 160 21.51 15.34 -5.61
CA TYR A 160 22.04 15.18 -4.25
C TYR A 160 22.81 16.44 -3.80
N PRO A 161 22.83 16.75 -2.51
CA PRO A 161 23.59 17.88 -1.96
C PRO A 161 25.08 17.81 -2.31
N LYS A 162 25.67 18.93 -2.70
CA LYS A 162 27.10 18.99 -3.09
C LYS A 162 28.05 18.61 -1.96
N ASN A 163 27.69 18.99 -0.74
CA ASN A 163 28.47 18.82 0.48
C ASN A 163 27.60 18.94 1.71
N LEU A 164 28.15 18.70 2.88
CA LEU A 164 27.43 18.73 4.15
C LEU A 164 26.77 20.09 4.46
N GLU A 165 27.35 21.20 4.04
CA GLU A 165 26.74 22.52 4.26
C GLU A 165 25.49 22.72 3.39
N ALA A 166 25.50 22.20 2.16
CA ALA A 166 24.31 22.19 1.31
C ALA A 166 23.21 21.25 1.86
N ALA A 167 23.61 20.10 2.42
CA ALA A 167 22.69 19.18 3.07
C ALA A 167 22.06 19.81 4.33
N LYS A 168 22.87 20.43 5.19
CA LYS A 168 22.37 21.14 6.38
C LYS A 168 21.37 22.23 6.05
N LYS A 169 21.60 22.99 4.97
CA LYS A 169 20.64 23.99 4.52
C LYS A 169 19.30 23.36 4.12
N LEU A 170 19.35 22.24 3.41
CA LEU A 170 18.18 21.48 3.02
C LEU A 170 17.42 20.94 4.24
N TRP A 171 18.14 20.38 5.21
CA TRP A 171 17.57 19.86 6.45
C TRP A 171 16.93 20.96 7.31
N ASP A 172 17.53 22.17 7.35
CA ASP A 172 16.95 23.33 8.01
C ASP A 172 15.62 23.75 7.35
N GLU A 173 15.60 23.86 6.02
CA GLU A 173 14.39 24.20 5.26
C GLU A 173 13.29 23.15 5.49
N ARG A 174 13.63 21.86 5.50
CA ARG A 174 12.70 20.76 5.76
C ARG A 174 12.16 20.78 7.18
N LEU A 175 13.02 20.93 8.17
CA LEU A 175 12.63 21.01 9.58
C LEU A 175 11.72 22.23 9.82
N ARG A 176 12.02 23.38 9.21
CA ARG A 176 11.15 24.58 9.30
C ARG A 176 9.76 24.29 8.73
N TYR A 177 9.68 23.61 7.59
CA TYR A 177 8.41 23.22 6.99
C TYR A 177 7.61 22.29 7.93
N GLU A 178 8.22 21.23 8.43
CA GLU A 178 7.59 20.27 9.35
C GLU A 178 7.13 20.95 10.65
N TYR A 179 7.96 21.85 11.20
CA TYR A 179 7.58 22.63 12.36
C TYR A 179 6.36 23.53 12.09
N LEU A 180 6.32 24.16 10.92
CA LEU A 180 5.18 24.99 10.51
C LEU A 180 3.91 24.15 10.38
N GLN A 181 3.99 22.96 9.76
CA GLN A 181 2.84 22.06 9.64
C GLN A 181 2.31 21.61 11.02
N GLU A 182 3.21 21.22 11.93
CA GLU A 182 2.84 20.87 13.30
C GLU A 182 2.22 22.05 14.07
N LYS A 183 2.74 23.25 13.87
CA LYS A 183 2.20 24.48 14.47
C LYS A 183 0.78 24.74 13.97
N LEU A 184 0.58 24.76 12.66
CA LEU A 184 -0.72 24.98 12.02
C LEU A 184 -1.75 23.91 12.43
N SER A 185 -1.31 22.66 12.65
CA SER A 185 -2.19 21.58 13.12
C SER A 185 -2.77 21.83 14.51
N LYS A 186 -2.08 22.59 15.35
CA LYS A 186 -2.45 22.89 16.74
C LYS A 186 -3.20 24.21 16.92
N GLU A 187 -3.12 25.11 15.93
CA GLU A 187 -3.83 26.40 15.96
C GLU A 187 -5.31 26.30 15.60
N ILE A 188 -5.69 25.22 14.90
CA ILE A 188 -7.07 25.01 14.47
C ILE A 188 -7.73 24.00 15.40
N SER A 189 -8.77 24.43 16.10
CA SER A 189 -9.57 23.55 16.94
C SER A 189 -10.43 22.61 16.08
N PRO A 190 -10.42 21.30 16.34
CA PRO A 190 -11.30 20.36 15.64
C PRO A 190 -12.80 20.62 15.84
N THR A 191 -13.17 21.40 16.85
CA THR A 191 -14.56 21.58 17.31
C THR A 191 -15.13 22.98 17.17
N ASN A 192 -14.29 24.02 17.01
CA ASN A 192 -14.73 25.40 16.87
C ASN A 192 -13.83 26.13 15.90
N ASP A 193 -14.39 26.82 14.92
CA ASP A 193 -13.72 27.57 13.84
C ASP A 193 -12.85 28.76 14.30
N ALA A 194 -12.51 28.81 15.58
CA ALA A 194 -11.67 29.87 16.14
C ALA A 194 -10.19 29.48 16.04
N ILE A 195 -9.38 30.39 15.53
CA ILE A 195 -7.94 30.36 15.77
C ILE A 195 -7.77 30.44 17.28
N LEU A 196 -7.46 29.30 17.90
CA LEU A 196 -7.12 29.30 19.31
C LEU A 196 -5.70 29.79 19.47
N PRO A 197 -5.44 30.73 20.41
CA PRO A 197 -4.05 31.03 20.72
C PRO A 197 -3.36 29.74 21.12
N LEU A 198 -2.19 29.51 20.58
CA LEU A 198 -1.35 28.34 20.90
C LEU A 198 -1.29 28.15 22.42
N PRO A 199 -1.45 26.94 22.93
CA PRO A 199 -1.21 26.64 24.34
C PRO A 199 0.17 27.15 24.77
N LYS A 200 0.32 27.64 25.99
CA LYS A 200 1.59 28.19 26.51
C LYS A 200 2.82 27.28 26.34
N ASN A 201 2.60 25.99 26.11
CA ASN A 201 3.64 24.97 25.90
C ASN A 201 3.57 24.33 24.50
N ALA A 202 2.94 24.97 23.53
CA ALA A 202 2.77 24.41 22.18
C ALA A 202 4.13 24.17 21.49
N ASP A 203 5.03 25.15 21.55
CA ASP A 203 6.37 25.01 20.97
C ASP A 203 7.12 23.82 21.57
N ALA A 204 7.05 23.64 22.90
CA ALA A 204 7.68 22.49 23.55
C ALA A 204 7.09 21.15 23.08
N LYS A 205 5.77 21.09 22.87
CA LYS A 205 5.12 19.89 22.33
C LYS A 205 5.46 19.63 20.87
N ILE A 206 5.60 20.67 20.05
CA ILE A 206 6.03 20.53 18.67
C ILE A 206 7.46 20.01 18.60
N VAL A 207 8.37 20.61 19.40
CA VAL A 207 9.76 20.14 19.51
C VAL A 207 9.84 18.69 19.97
N ASP A 208 9.02 18.30 20.95
CA ASP A 208 8.95 16.91 21.45
C ASP A 208 8.47 15.94 20.35
N THR A 209 7.39 16.28 19.66
CA THR A 209 6.85 15.50 18.52
C THR A 209 7.90 15.32 17.42
N LEU A 210 8.54 16.39 16.98
CA LEU A 210 9.55 16.32 15.92
C LEU A 210 10.81 15.58 16.37
N THR A 211 11.26 15.80 17.61
CA THR A 211 12.41 15.06 18.16
C THR A 211 12.11 13.57 18.19
N HIS A 212 10.91 13.19 18.62
CA HIS A 212 10.49 11.79 18.61
C HIS A 212 10.45 11.21 17.18
N HIS A 213 9.87 11.93 16.23
CA HIS A 213 9.78 11.51 14.82
C HIS A 213 11.17 11.28 14.18
N TYR A 214 12.12 12.22 14.36
CA TYR A 214 13.48 12.07 13.82
C TYR A 214 14.25 10.93 14.51
N ASN A 215 14.19 10.83 15.83
CA ASN A 215 14.81 9.72 16.57
C ASN A 215 14.24 8.37 16.13
N TRP A 216 12.91 8.28 15.94
CA TRP A 216 12.27 7.05 15.49
C TRP A 216 12.73 6.65 14.09
N ASN A 217 12.72 7.59 13.12
CA ASN A 217 13.21 7.34 11.77
C ASN A 217 14.68 6.87 11.77
N PHE A 218 15.51 7.49 12.59
CA PHE A 218 16.90 7.09 12.76
C PHE A 218 17.01 5.66 13.30
N HIS A 219 16.24 5.33 14.33
CA HIS A 219 16.24 3.99 14.91
C HIS A 219 15.72 2.93 13.94
N MET A 220 14.70 3.21 13.15
CA MET A 220 14.17 2.28 12.15
C MET A 220 15.26 1.82 11.18
N VAL A 221 16.06 2.75 10.69
CA VAL A 221 17.14 2.43 9.74
C VAL A 221 18.34 1.78 10.45
N THR A 222 18.75 2.31 11.60
CA THR A 222 19.95 1.81 12.32
C THR A 222 19.75 0.46 13.00
N ASN A 223 18.52 0.00 13.16
CA ASN A 223 18.18 -1.33 13.68
C ASN A 223 18.13 -2.41 12.60
N TRP A 224 18.43 -2.07 11.34
CA TRP A 224 18.53 -3.07 10.28
C TRP A 224 19.63 -4.08 10.61
N ASP A 225 19.35 -5.34 10.33
CA ASP A 225 20.33 -6.42 10.34
C ASP A 225 20.83 -6.76 8.94
N SER A 226 21.67 -7.79 8.81
CA SER A 226 22.20 -8.18 7.50
C SER A 226 21.12 -8.62 6.53
N THR A 227 20.00 -9.15 7.03
CA THR A 227 18.89 -9.62 6.20
C THR A 227 18.11 -8.43 5.62
N ASP A 228 17.96 -7.35 6.37
CA ASP A 228 17.29 -6.13 5.93
C ASP A 228 18.09 -5.44 4.81
N VAL A 229 19.44 -5.33 4.99
CA VAL A 229 20.34 -4.79 3.97
C VAL A 229 20.32 -5.65 2.71
N LEU A 230 20.35 -6.98 2.86
CA LEU A 230 20.26 -7.91 1.75
C LEU A 230 18.94 -7.78 1.00
N GLN A 231 17.81 -7.65 1.73
CA GLN A 231 16.48 -7.44 1.15
C GLN A 231 16.46 -6.20 0.25
N ALA A 232 16.86 -5.04 0.78
CA ALA A 232 16.88 -3.79 0.03
C ALA A 232 17.82 -3.85 -1.19
N TYR A 233 18.97 -4.50 -1.05
CA TYR A 233 19.93 -4.65 -2.14
C TYR A 233 19.42 -5.58 -3.25
N LEU A 234 18.82 -6.71 -2.90
CA LEU A 234 18.28 -7.65 -3.88
C LEU A 234 16.98 -7.15 -4.52
N GLU A 235 16.19 -6.36 -3.83
CA GLU A 235 15.05 -5.67 -4.39
C GLU A 235 15.50 -4.67 -5.48
N ALA A 236 16.53 -3.87 -5.22
CA ALA A 236 17.13 -3.01 -6.25
C ALA A 236 17.68 -3.79 -7.45
N LEU A 237 18.27 -4.98 -7.23
CA LEU A 237 18.70 -5.87 -8.31
C LEU A 237 17.53 -6.36 -9.17
N THR A 238 16.46 -6.84 -8.56
CA THR A 238 15.29 -7.37 -9.27
C THR A 238 14.53 -6.25 -9.99
N HIS A 239 14.41 -5.07 -9.38
CA HIS A 239 13.79 -3.89 -9.97
C HIS A 239 14.62 -3.27 -11.12
N ALA A 240 15.91 -3.59 -11.24
CA ALA A 240 16.68 -3.22 -12.43
C ALA A 240 16.14 -3.89 -13.70
N TYR A 241 15.50 -5.07 -13.58
CA TYR A 241 14.90 -5.80 -14.70
C TYR A 241 13.47 -5.34 -15.02
N ASP A 242 12.61 -5.25 -14.01
CA ASP A 242 11.28 -4.67 -14.11
C ASP A 242 10.72 -4.37 -12.70
N PRO A 243 9.72 -3.47 -12.56
CA PRO A 243 9.25 -3.02 -11.24
C PRO A 243 8.38 -4.03 -10.49
N HIS A 244 8.21 -5.24 -10.99
CA HIS A 244 7.33 -6.27 -10.42
C HIS A 244 8.05 -7.57 -10.06
N SER A 245 9.34 -7.65 -10.38
CA SER A 245 10.20 -8.73 -9.92
C SER A 245 10.79 -8.34 -8.58
N ASP A 246 10.64 -9.20 -7.57
CA ASP A 246 11.07 -8.93 -6.20
C ASP A 246 11.88 -10.10 -5.62
N TYR A 247 12.79 -9.79 -4.71
CA TYR A 247 13.28 -10.76 -3.75
C TYR A 247 12.46 -10.65 -2.47
N PHE A 248 11.98 -11.77 -1.96
CA PHE A 248 11.29 -11.87 -0.70
C PHE A 248 12.12 -12.67 0.31
N ASN A 249 12.54 -12.07 1.40
CA ASN A 249 12.99 -12.82 2.56
C ASN A 249 11.80 -13.60 3.16
N THR A 250 12.02 -14.35 4.23
CA THR A 250 10.97 -15.19 4.85
C THR A 250 9.75 -14.36 5.29
N GLU A 251 9.98 -13.15 5.80
CA GLU A 251 8.92 -12.26 6.28
C GLU A 251 8.04 -11.78 5.12
N HIS A 252 8.64 -11.19 4.09
CA HIS A 252 7.92 -10.69 2.93
C HIS A 252 7.19 -11.80 2.16
N ALA A 253 7.78 -13.01 2.07
CA ALA A 253 7.11 -14.16 1.46
C ALA A 253 5.86 -14.60 2.26
N GLN A 254 5.93 -14.59 3.59
CA GLN A 254 4.77 -14.89 4.43
C GLN A 254 3.69 -13.82 4.29
N ASP A 255 4.04 -12.54 4.30
CA ASP A 255 3.08 -11.45 4.13
C ASP A 255 2.39 -11.52 2.77
N PHE A 256 3.12 -11.78 1.70
CA PHE A 256 2.55 -12.01 0.39
C PHE A 256 1.56 -13.19 0.37
N SER A 257 1.91 -14.31 1.03
CA SER A 257 1.01 -15.47 1.15
C SER A 257 -0.27 -15.12 1.92
N ILE A 258 -0.18 -14.34 2.99
CA ILE A 258 -1.33 -13.90 3.79
C ILE A 258 -2.25 -13.02 2.95
N ASP A 259 -1.70 -12.09 2.19
CA ASP A 259 -2.47 -11.19 1.34
C ASP A 259 -3.23 -11.93 0.24
N MET A 260 -2.60 -12.93 -0.33
CA MET A 260 -3.20 -13.76 -1.37
C MET A 260 -4.24 -14.74 -0.81
N SER A 261 -4.01 -15.33 0.36
CA SER A 261 -4.91 -16.35 0.93
C SER A 261 -5.97 -15.79 1.88
N LEU A 262 -5.90 -14.51 2.22
CA LEU A 262 -6.76 -13.82 3.21
C LEU A 262 -6.85 -14.56 4.54
N SER A 263 -5.79 -15.24 4.93
CA SER A 263 -5.72 -15.95 6.20
C SER A 263 -4.29 -15.99 6.76
N LEU A 264 -4.18 -16.01 8.06
CA LEU A 264 -2.91 -16.13 8.76
C LEU A 264 -3.06 -16.99 10.02
N PHE A 265 -1.95 -17.52 10.54
CA PHE A 265 -1.92 -18.16 11.84
C PHE A 265 -1.36 -17.22 12.90
N GLY A 266 -2.20 -16.90 13.89
CA GLY A 266 -1.84 -15.92 14.91
C GLY A 266 -2.86 -15.81 16.03
N ILE A 267 -2.96 -14.62 16.60
CA ILE A 267 -3.84 -14.35 17.74
C ILE A 267 -5.13 -13.60 17.35
N GLY A 268 -5.23 -13.05 16.13
CA GLY A 268 -6.40 -12.27 15.71
C GLY A 268 -6.46 -10.89 16.36
N ALA A 269 -5.36 -10.15 16.34
CA ALA A 269 -5.29 -8.75 16.73
C ALA A 269 -4.66 -7.93 15.62
N GLN A 270 -5.25 -6.79 15.30
CA GLN A 270 -4.64 -5.78 14.46
C GLN A 270 -3.70 -4.94 15.33
N LEU A 271 -2.43 -4.94 14.97
CA LEU A 271 -1.39 -4.28 15.72
C LEU A 271 -0.96 -3.00 14.98
N GLY A 272 -0.53 -2.02 15.75
CA GLY A 272 0.05 -0.79 15.27
C GLY A 272 1.18 -0.36 16.19
N GLU A 273 1.90 0.65 15.77
CA GLU A 273 2.92 1.28 16.59
C GLU A 273 2.40 2.60 17.17
N ASP A 274 2.71 2.85 18.41
CA ASP A 274 2.40 4.07 19.14
C ASP A 274 3.51 4.35 20.15
N ASP A 275 4.35 5.36 19.87
CA ASP A 275 5.42 5.83 20.75
C ASP A 275 6.43 4.72 21.14
N GLY A 276 6.91 3.96 20.14
CA GLY A 276 7.84 2.83 20.32
C GLY A 276 7.22 1.58 20.94
N TYR A 277 5.89 1.54 21.09
CA TYR A 277 5.18 0.39 21.62
C TYR A 277 4.31 -0.26 20.56
N CYS A 278 4.37 -1.57 20.47
CA CYS A 278 3.38 -2.34 19.74
C CYS A 278 2.02 -2.26 20.47
N THR A 279 1.03 -1.66 19.83
CA THR A 279 -0.28 -1.36 20.41
C THR A 279 -1.38 -2.14 19.67
N ILE A 280 -2.36 -2.66 20.41
CA ILE A 280 -3.54 -3.31 19.83
C ILE A 280 -4.51 -2.23 19.33
N ASN A 281 -4.70 -2.16 18.01
CA ASN A 281 -5.64 -1.23 17.38
C ASN A 281 -7.07 -1.78 17.40
N SER A 282 -7.24 -3.07 17.09
CA SER A 282 -8.53 -3.77 17.14
C SER A 282 -8.34 -5.27 17.32
N LEU A 283 -9.40 -5.97 17.71
CA LEU A 283 -9.43 -7.43 17.78
C LEU A 283 -10.29 -7.99 16.65
N ILE A 284 -9.79 -9.03 15.98
CA ILE A 284 -10.55 -9.73 14.94
C ILE A 284 -11.56 -10.64 15.63
N ARG A 285 -12.83 -10.41 15.33
CA ARG A 285 -13.96 -11.15 15.93
C ARG A 285 -13.79 -12.65 15.75
N GLY A 286 -13.97 -13.39 16.83
CA GLY A 286 -13.83 -14.84 16.83
C GLY A 286 -12.38 -15.37 16.83
N GLY A 287 -11.37 -14.49 16.81
CA GLY A 287 -9.97 -14.86 16.97
C GLY A 287 -9.59 -15.24 18.41
N PRO A 288 -8.41 -15.86 18.63
CA PRO A 288 -7.95 -16.22 19.98
C PRO A 288 -7.87 -15.04 20.95
N ALA A 289 -7.45 -13.86 20.48
CA ALA A 289 -7.37 -12.66 21.29
C ALA A 289 -8.75 -12.20 21.77
N ASP A 290 -9.72 -12.14 20.85
CA ASP A 290 -11.11 -11.78 21.12
C ASP A 290 -11.78 -12.79 22.09
N LYS A 291 -11.69 -14.09 21.78
CA LYS A 291 -12.22 -15.17 22.65
C LYS A 291 -11.63 -15.18 24.04
N SER A 292 -10.42 -14.70 24.22
CA SER A 292 -9.75 -14.69 25.53
C SER A 292 -10.40 -13.71 26.50
N ASN A 293 -11.04 -12.65 26.02
CA ASN A 293 -11.56 -11.50 26.79
C ASN A 293 -10.49 -10.90 27.75
N GLN A 294 -9.18 -11.04 27.41
CA GLN A 294 -8.07 -10.59 28.24
C GLN A 294 -7.29 -9.44 27.62
N LEU A 295 -7.48 -9.20 26.32
CA LEU A 295 -6.84 -8.14 25.56
C LEU A 295 -7.90 -7.14 25.11
N HIS A 296 -7.54 -5.86 25.07
CA HIS A 296 -8.42 -4.76 24.69
C HIS A 296 -7.72 -3.82 23.69
N GLU A 297 -8.49 -3.04 22.98
CA GLU A 297 -7.97 -1.96 22.14
C GLU A 297 -7.12 -1.00 22.96
N LYS A 298 -6.03 -0.53 22.38
CA LYS A 298 -5.04 0.36 22.98
C LYS A 298 -4.15 -0.26 24.07
N ASP A 299 -4.30 -1.57 24.38
CA ASP A 299 -3.30 -2.25 25.21
C ASP A 299 -1.93 -2.27 24.49
N ARG A 300 -0.83 -2.05 25.22
CA ARG A 300 0.54 -2.08 24.68
C ARG A 300 1.17 -3.43 24.97
N ILE A 301 1.76 -4.06 23.95
CA ILE A 301 2.54 -5.30 24.08
C ILE A 301 3.98 -4.88 24.34
N VAL A 302 4.54 -5.30 25.49
CA VAL A 302 5.89 -4.91 25.92
C VAL A 302 6.90 -6.06 25.86
N ALA A 303 6.43 -7.31 25.85
CA ALA A 303 7.29 -8.46 25.63
C ALA A 303 6.49 -9.66 25.07
N VAL A 304 7.18 -10.52 24.32
CA VAL A 304 6.61 -11.73 23.69
C VAL A 304 7.47 -12.95 24.05
N ALA A 305 6.83 -14.06 24.38
CA ALA A 305 7.51 -15.31 24.66
C ALA A 305 6.87 -16.49 23.90
N GLN A 306 7.69 -17.42 23.41
CA GLN A 306 7.25 -18.64 22.73
C GLN A 306 7.03 -19.76 23.76
N GLY A 307 5.80 -20.16 24.02
CA GLY A 307 5.46 -21.18 24.98
C GLY A 307 6.08 -20.91 26.36
N SER A 308 6.97 -21.78 26.83
CA SER A 308 7.67 -21.64 28.13
C SER A 308 9.01 -20.91 28.06
N LYS A 309 9.45 -20.45 26.86
CA LYS A 309 10.74 -19.76 26.70
C LYS A 309 10.73 -18.41 27.41
N ALA A 310 11.93 -17.83 27.60
CA ALA A 310 12.08 -16.46 28.14
C ALA A 310 11.37 -15.45 27.23
N ALA A 311 10.82 -14.40 27.84
CA ALA A 311 10.19 -13.32 27.08
C ALA A 311 11.26 -12.39 26.49
N VAL A 312 11.03 -11.97 25.25
CA VAL A 312 11.84 -10.97 24.54
C VAL A 312 11.11 -9.63 24.65
N SER A 313 11.82 -8.58 25.05
CA SER A 313 11.26 -7.21 25.03
C SER A 313 11.00 -6.79 23.59
N VAL A 314 9.84 -6.19 23.35
CA VAL A 314 9.44 -5.67 22.03
C VAL A 314 9.22 -4.15 22.05
N VAL A 315 9.67 -3.48 23.12
CA VAL A 315 9.66 -2.01 23.17
C VAL A 315 10.77 -1.51 22.24
N ASP A 316 10.47 -0.49 21.44
CA ASP A 316 11.33 0.09 20.42
C ASP A 316 11.77 -0.92 19.33
N MET A 317 11.04 -2.05 19.18
CA MET A 317 11.24 -3.03 18.13
C MET A 317 10.33 -2.71 16.96
N GLU A 318 10.85 -2.84 15.73
CA GLU A 318 10.08 -2.70 14.51
C GLU A 318 8.81 -3.58 14.52
N LEU A 319 7.68 -3.02 14.12
CA LEU A 319 6.38 -3.70 14.20
C LEU A 319 6.36 -5.04 13.44
N GLY A 320 7.00 -5.12 12.27
CA GLY A 320 7.13 -6.35 11.49
C GLY A 320 7.79 -7.46 12.32
N LYS A 321 8.92 -7.17 12.95
CA LYS A 321 9.64 -8.13 13.82
C LYS A 321 8.81 -8.55 15.04
N VAL A 322 8.02 -7.63 15.62
CA VAL A 322 7.08 -7.96 16.71
C VAL A 322 5.98 -8.91 16.22
N VAL A 323 5.40 -8.61 15.05
CA VAL A 323 4.36 -9.43 14.42
C VAL A 323 4.88 -10.85 14.15
N GLN A 324 6.12 -11.00 13.67
CA GLN A 324 6.77 -12.31 13.48
C GLN A 324 6.87 -13.12 14.78
N LEU A 325 7.21 -12.46 15.90
CA LEU A 325 7.24 -13.12 17.20
C LEU A 325 5.85 -13.55 17.67
N ILE A 326 4.79 -12.84 17.27
CA ILE A 326 3.41 -13.14 17.68
C ILE A 326 2.78 -14.20 16.77
N ARG A 327 3.03 -14.17 15.47
CA ARG A 327 2.61 -15.20 14.51
C ARG A 327 3.33 -16.53 14.78
N GLY A 328 2.84 -17.59 14.18
CA GLY A 328 3.49 -18.91 14.25
C GLY A 328 2.50 -20.06 14.02
N PRO A 329 2.94 -21.34 14.02
CA PRO A 329 2.12 -22.48 13.65
C PRO A 329 0.85 -22.61 14.49
N LYS A 330 -0.25 -23.03 13.85
CA LYS A 330 -1.53 -23.32 14.50
C LYS A 330 -1.36 -24.25 15.71
N GLY A 331 -2.06 -23.98 16.79
CA GLY A 331 -2.03 -24.79 18.01
C GLY A 331 -0.83 -24.50 18.94
N THR A 332 0.15 -23.68 18.51
CA THR A 332 1.27 -23.29 19.38
C THR A 332 0.87 -22.15 20.32
N GLN A 333 1.55 -22.06 21.46
CA GLN A 333 1.27 -21.01 22.45
C GLN A 333 2.24 -19.83 22.33
N VAL A 334 1.68 -18.62 22.43
CA VAL A 334 2.40 -17.37 22.61
C VAL A 334 1.97 -16.71 23.92
N ARG A 335 2.94 -16.16 24.66
CA ARG A 335 2.67 -15.40 25.88
C ARG A 335 3.05 -13.94 25.64
N LEU A 336 2.08 -13.06 25.85
CA LEU A 336 2.23 -11.63 25.71
C LEU A 336 2.31 -11.01 27.09
N THR A 337 3.32 -10.17 27.34
CA THR A 337 3.32 -9.26 28.47
C THR A 337 2.72 -7.95 27.98
N ILE A 338 1.60 -7.53 28.54
CA ILE A 338 0.89 -6.32 28.14
C ILE A 338 0.92 -5.25 29.23
N SER A 339 0.87 -4.01 28.81
CA SER A 339 0.61 -2.83 29.64
C SER A 339 -0.80 -2.33 29.26
N PRO A 340 -1.80 -2.58 30.12
CA PRO A 340 -3.19 -2.18 29.83
C PRO A 340 -3.33 -0.67 29.66
N MET A 341 -4.29 -0.26 28.82
CA MET A 341 -4.59 1.16 28.60
C MET A 341 -5.02 1.86 29.92
N GLU A 342 -5.76 1.16 30.75
CA GLU A 342 -6.31 1.68 32.01
C GLU A 342 -5.24 1.99 33.05
N ASP A 343 -4.16 1.18 33.10
CA ASP A 343 -3.00 1.38 33.98
C ASP A 343 -1.71 0.99 33.29
N ARG A 344 -0.98 1.98 32.76
CA ARG A 344 0.28 1.79 32.02
C ARG A 344 1.43 1.26 32.89
N ALA A 345 1.34 1.33 34.20
CA ALA A 345 2.33 0.76 35.12
C ALA A 345 2.14 -0.74 35.35
N LEU A 346 0.92 -1.24 35.13
CA LEU A 346 0.61 -2.66 35.30
C LEU A 346 1.27 -3.50 34.20
N ARG A 347 1.70 -4.70 34.56
CA ARG A 347 2.16 -5.74 33.60
C ARG A 347 1.31 -6.99 33.81
N LYS A 348 0.62 -7.39 32.76
CA LYS A 348 -0.24 -8.59 32.75
C LYS A 348 0.30 -9.58 31.72
N ILE A 349 0.38 -10.86 32.08
CA ILE A 349 0.77 -11.91 31.14
C ILE A 349 -0.49 -12.59 30.63
N VAL A 350 -0.65 -12.58 29.29
CA VAL A 350 -1.74 -13.25 28.60
C VAL A 350 -1.16 -14.36 27.75
N THR A 351 -1.66 -15.59 27.92
CA THR A 351 -1.26 -16.76 27.14
C THR A 351 -2.36 -17.07 26.14
N LEU A 352 -1.99 -17.13 24.87
CA LEU A 352 -2.91 -17.42 23.77
C LEU A 352 -2.40 -18.62 22.98
N THR A 353 -3.34 -19.43 22.46
CA THR A 353 -3.05 -20.48 21.49
C THR A 353 -3.35 -19.94 20.09
N ARG A 354 -2.36 -19.98 19.20
CA ARG A 354 -2.52 -19.51 17.82
C ARG A 354 -3.53 -20.37 17.07
N ASP A 355 -4.36 -19.72 16.29
CA ASP A 355 -5.34 -20.34 15.40
C ASP A 355 -5.32 -19.68 14.03
N GLU A 356 -6.07 -20.24 13.08
CA GLU A 356 -6.30 -19.61 11.80
C GLU A 356 -7.19 -18.40 11.97
N ILE A 357 -6.74 -17.27 11.45
CA ILE A 357 -7.44 -16.00 11.44
C ILE A 357 -7.83 -15.70 10.01
N LYS A 358 -9.13 -15.61 9.75
CA LYS A 358 -9.68 -15.25 8.46
C LYS A 358 -9.84 -13.74 8.37
N LEU A 359 -9.41 -13.17 7.25
CA LEU A 359 -9.51 -11.73 6.99
C LEU A 359 -10.82 -11.44 6.22
N GLU A 360 -11.97 -11.70 6.86
CA GLU A 360 -13.30 -11.57 6.25
C GLU A 360 -13.59 -10.14 5.75
N ASP A 361 -12.95 -9.14 6.32
CA ASP A 361 -13.08 -7.76 5.86
C ASP A 361 -12.45 -7.51 4.49
N SER A 362 -11.51 -8.36 4.07
CA SER A 362 -10.85 -8.32 2.77
C SER A 362 -11.47 -9.26 1.72
N GLU A 363 -12.52 -10.01 2.07
CA GLU A 363 -13.26 -10.85 1.14
C GLU A 363 -14.19 -10.02 0.24
N ALA A 364 -14.63 -10.60 -0.87
CA ALA A 364 -15.69 -10.04 -1.69
C ALA A 364 -16.97 -9.84 -0.88
N LYS A 365 -17.65 -8.71 -1.06
CA LYS A 365 -18.91 -8.37 -0.42
C LYS A 365 -19.91 -7.91 -1.45
N ALA A 366 -21.19 -8.14 -1.20
CA ALA A 366 -22.23 -7.61 -2.07
C ALA A 366 -23.19 -6.71 -1.31
N ARG A 367 -23.90 -5.88 -2.06
CA ARG A 367 -25.04 -5.11 -1.61
C ARG A 367 -26.18 -5.33 -2.58
N LEU A 368 -27.39 -5.45 -2.02
CA LEU A 368 -28.60 -5.28 -2.79
C LEU A 368 -29.09 -3.86 -2.53
N ILE A 369 -29.27 -3.09 -3.59
CA ILE A 369 -29.72 -1.69 -3.54
C ILE A 369 -31.12 -1.63 -4.15
N GLU A 370 -32.09 -1.18 -3.37
CA GLU A 370 -33.47 -0.91 -3.81
C GLU A 370 -33.62 0.58 -4.14
N LEU A 371 -33.77 0.87 -5.43
CA LEU A 371 -33.98 2.23 -5.95
C LEU A 371 -35.44 2.45 -6.31
N PRO A 372 -36.07 3.60 -6.01
CA PRO A 372 -37.43 3.93 -6.47
C PRO A 372 -37.47 4.03 -8.00
N ASP A 373 -38.44 3.36 -8.66
CA ASP A 373 -38.58 3.38 -10.13
C ASP A 373 -39.32 4.63 -10.65
N GLY A 374 -39.64 5.59 -9.79
CA GLY A 374 -40.39 6.81 -10.13
C GLY A 374 -41.88 6.57 -10.50
N LYS A 375 -42.35 5.32 -10.49
CA LYS A 375 -43.74 4.90 -10.80
C LYS A 375 -44.43 4.23 -9.62
N GLY A 376 -43.80 4.27 -8.46
CA GLY A 376 -44.29 3.65 -7.21
C GLY A 376 -43.83 2.20 -7.01
N GLY A 377 -42.96 1.69 -7.86
CA GLY A 377 -42.22 0.43 -7.72
C GLY A 377 -40.77 0.64 -7.26
N THR A 378 -40.05 -0.46 -7.16
CA THR A 378 -38.61 -0.46 -6.84
C THR A 378 -37.82 -1.28 -7.85
N ASN A 379 -36.71 -0.75 -8.33
CA ASN A 379 -35.70 -1.51 -9.06
C ASN A 379 -34.68 -2.07 -8.05
N ARG A 380 -34.26 -3.31 -8.23
CA ARG A 380 -33.22 -3.95 -7.43
C ARG A 380 -31.95 -4.07 -8.24
N ILE A 381 -30.86 -3.53 -7.75
CA ILE A 381 -29.53 -3.61 -8.33
C ILE A 381 -28.62 -4.39 -7.38
N GLY A 382 -27.81 -5.30 -7.94
CA GLY A 382 -26.72 -5.95 -7.23
C GLY A 382 -25.44 -5.14 -7.38
N TYR A 383 -24.72 -4.93 -6.28
CA TYR A 383 -23.38 -4.38 -6.27
C TYR A 383 -22.44 -5.39 -5.60
N ILE A 384 -21.27 -5.65 -6.20
CA ILE A 384 -20.24 -6.53 -5.66
C ILE A 384 -18.94 -5.73 -5.56
N ASP A 385 -18.46 -5.53 -4.34
CA ASP A 385 -17.12 -5.01 -4.04
C ASP A 385 -16.13 -6.18 -4.09
N LEU A 386 -15.19 -6.16 -5.01
CA LEU A 386 -14.16 -7.16 -5.18
C LEU A 386 -12.78 -6.53 -4.91
N PRO A 387 -12.24 -6.63 -3.70
CA PRO A 387 -11.01 -5.92 -3.30
C PRO A 387 -9.73 -6.50 -3.90
N SER A 388 -9.69 -7.80 -4.24
CA SER A 388 -8.56 -8.45 -4.90
C SER A 388 -8.99 -9.79 -5.51
N PHE A 389 -8.15 -10.36 -6.39
CA PHE A 389 -8.30 -11.73 -6.88
C PHE A 389 -7.53 -12.70 -5.97
N TYR A 390 -8.04 -12.87 -4.76
CA TYR A 390 -7.43 -13.73 -3.75
C TYR A 390 -7.60 -15.22 -4.07
N ALA A 391 -6.58 -16.01 -3.70
CA ALA A 391 -6.54 -17.44 -3.82
C ALA A 391 -5.61 -18.05 -2.77
N THR A 392 -5.82 -19.29 -2.36
CA THR A 392 -4.85 -20.01 -1.56
C THR A 392 -3.61 -20.30 -2.39
N ILE A 393 -2.44 -19.90 -1.88
CA ILE A 393 -1.13 -20.16 -2.48
C ILE A 393 -0.33 -21.04 -1.54
N ASP A 394 0.18 -22.17 -2.06
CA ASP A 394 1.08 -23.07 -1.34
C ASP A 394 2.52 -22.57 -1.46
N LEU A 395 3.00 -21.80 -0.48
CA LEU A 395 4.40 -21.47 -0.34
C LEU A 395 5.08 -22.36 0.70
N PRO A 396 6.40 -22.61 0.58
CA PRO A 396 7.17 -23.33 1.60
C PRO A 396 6.98 -22.69 2.98
N GLY A 397 6.48 -23.46 3.93
CA GLY A 397 6.18 -22.96 5.29
C GLY A 397 4.74 -22.51 5.50
N SER A 398 3.93 -22.37 4.45
CA SER A 398 2.48 -22.20 4.59
C SER A 398 1.87 -23.54 5.01
N SER A 399 1.21 -23.57 6.15
CA SER A 399 0.55 -24.80 6.66
C SER A 399 -0.95 -24.69 6.38
N ASN A 400 -1.55 -25.78 5.92
CA ASN A 400 -2.99 -26.07 5.76
C ASN A 400 -3.96 -24.92 6.07
N HIS A 401 -4.07 -23.97 5.14
CA HIS A 401 -5.12 -22.95 5.15
C HIS A 401 -6.44 -23.54 4.61
N SER A 402 -7.55 -22.97 5.03
CA SER A 402 -8.83 -23.20 4.34
C SER A 402 -8.71 -22.70 2.89
N VAL A 403 -9.13 -23.54 1.93
CA VAL A 403 -9.08 -23.17 0.50
C VAL A 403 -9.92 -21.92 0.25
N LYS A 404 -9.28 -20.84 -0.22
CA LYS A 404 -9.92 -19.58 -0.62
C LYS A 404 -9.92 -19.47 -2.14
N SER A 405 -11.03 -19.01 -2.70
CA SER A 405 -11.20 -18.72 -4.11
C SER A 405 -12.16 -17.53 -4.30
N THR A 406 -11.68 -16.50 -4.95
CA THR A 406 -12.49 -15.34 -5.35
C THR A 406 -13.70 -15.76 -6.17
N THR A 407 -13.51 -16.66 -7.14
CA THR A 407 -14.58 -17.13 -8.03
C THR A 407 -15.67 -17.86 -7.26
N ALA A 408 -15.28 -18.71 -6.29
CA ALA A 408 -16.24 -19.44 -5.45
C ALA A 408 -17.06 -18.49 -4.57
N ASP A 409 -16.43 -17.48 -4.00
CA ASP A 409 -17.10 -16.51 -3.14
C ASP A 409 -18.03 -15.59 -3.94
N VAL A 410 -17.58 -15.05 -5.09
CA VAL A 410 -18.42 -14.26 -5.99
C VAL A 410 -19.59 -15.08 -6.55
N THR A 411 -19.38 -16.38 -6.80
CA THR A 411 -20.48 -17.29 -7.21
C THR A 411 -21.59 -17.35 -6.17
N LYS A 412 -21.26 -17.42 -4.87
CA LYS A 412 -22.27 -17.38 -3.79
C LYS A 412 -23.02 -16.06 -3.78
N LEU A 413 -22.30 -14.94 -3.89
CA LEU A 413 -22.89 -13.59 -3.90
C LEU A 413 -23.81 -13.38 -5.11
N ILE A 414 -23.39 -13.78 -6.33
CA ILE A 414 -24.23 -13.70 -7.53
C ILE A 414 -25.49 -14.56 -7.39
N ASN A 415 -25.36 -15.79 -6.87
CA ASN A 415 -26.51 -16.65 -6.66
C ASN A 415 -27.53 -16.03 -5.70
N LYS A 416 -27.07 -15.40 -4.62
CA LYS A 416 -27.96 -14.66 -3.70
C LYS A 416 -28.64 -13.49 -4.41
N LEU A 417 -27.91 -12.67 -5.16
CA LEU A 417 -28.48 -11.56 -5.93
C LEU A 417 -29.49 -12.02 -6.98
N LYS A 418 -29.26 -13.19 -7.64
CA LYS A 418 -30.23 -13.80 -8.55
C LYS A 418 -31.52 -14.24 -7.85
N GLN A 419 -31.41 -14.85 -6.65
CA GLN A 419 -32.58 -15.22 -5.85
C GLN A 419 -33.42 -13.99 -5.49
N GLU A 420 -32.76 -12.88 -5.21
CA GLU A 420 -33.41 -11.58 -4.92
C GLU A 420 -33.89 -10.84 -6.18
N LYS A 421 -33.71 -11.43 -7.39
CA LYS A 421 -34.19 -10.95 -8.70
C LYS A 421 -33.67 -9.56 -9.04
N VAL A 422 -32.37 -9.29 -8.83
CA VAL A 422 -31.75 -8.03 -9.28
C VAL A 422 -31.85 -7.87 -10.80
N ALA A 423 -32.10 -6.64 -11.24
CA ALA A 423 -32.27 -6.31 -12.66
C ALA A 423 -30.93 -6.15 -13.39
N GLY A 424 -29.85 -5.88 -12.65
CA GLY A 424 -28.48 -5.73 -13.16
C GLY A 424 -27.48 -5.87 -12.04
N ILE A 425 -26.21 -6.05 -12.37
CA ILE A 425 -25.10 -6.17 -11.42
C ILE A 425 -23.99 -5.18 -11.78
N ILE A 426 -23.49 -4.47 -10.76
CA ILE A 426 -22.25 -3.69 -10.80
C ILE A 426 -21.18 -4.49 -10.08
N ILE A 427 -20.01 -4.66 -10.71
CA ILE A 427 -18.82 -5.20 -10.05
C ILE A 427 -17.82 -4.07 -9.92
N ASP A 428 -17.40 -3.80 -8.69
CA ASP A 428 -16.44 -2.75 -8.39
C ASP A 428 -15.04 -3.35 -8.27
N LEU A 429 -14.19 -3.00 -9.24
CA LEU A 429 -12.77 -3.32 -9.28
C LEU A 429 -11.91 -2.10 -8.98
N ARG A 430 -12.48 -1.00 -8.54
CA ARG A 430 -11.69 0.17 -8.09
C ARG A 430 -10.80 -0.25 -6.93
N THR A 431 -9.53 0.21 -6.95
CA THR A 431 -8.53 -0.16 -5.94
C THR A 431 -8.22 -1.67 -5.84
N ASN A 432 -8.60 -2.48 -6.83
CA ASN A 432 -8.25 -3.89 -6.90
C ASN A 432 -6.85 -4.04 -7.56
N PRO A 433 -5.79 -4.42 -6.80
CA PRO A 433 -4.42 -4.51 -7.34
C PRO A 433 -4.18 -5.76 -8.22
N GLY A 434 -5.20 -6.58 -8.41
CA GLY A 434 -5.07 -7.87 -9.08
C GLY A 434 -5.03 -9.04 -8.11
N GLY A 435 -4.16 -10.00 -8.38
CA GLY A 435 -4.01 -11.25 -7.63
C GLY A 435 -3.82 -12.46 -8.55
N SER A 436 -4.52 -13.56 -8.29
CA SER A 436 -4.41 -14.79 -9.05
C SER A 436 -4.93 -14.67 -10.48
N LEU A 437 -4.06 -14.99 -11.46
CA LEU A 437 -4.42 -15.09 -12.86
C LEU A 437 -5.53 -16.12 -13.08
N GLU A 438 -5.42 -17.29 -12.43
CA GLU A 438 -6.40 -18.36 -12.54
C GLU A 438 -7.78 -17.93 -12.04
N GLU A 439 -7.83 -17.19 -10.93
CA GLU A 439 -9.09 -16.64 -10.42
C GLU A 439 -9.68 -15.59 -11.38
N ALA A 440 -8.87 -14.74 -12.02
CA ALA A 440 -9.37 -13.79 -13.02
C ALA A 440 -9.98 -14.50 -14.24
N VAL A 441 -9.37 -15.60 -14.70
CA VAL A 441 -9.89 -16.43 -15.79
C VAL A 441 -11.22 -17.06 -15.41
N ARG A 442 -11.28 -17.76 -14.28
CA ARG A 442 -12.49 -18.40 -13.76
C ARG A 442 -13.62 -17.42 -13.45
N PHE A 443 -13.27 -16.29 -12.83
CA PHE A 443 -14.22 -15.21 -12.55
C PHE A 443 -14.86 -14.68 -13.84
N THR A 444 -14.05 -14.45 -14.88
CA THR A 444 -14.55 -13.99 -16.18
C THR A 444 -15.51 -15.00 -16.80
N GLY A 445 -15.21 -16.30 -16.64
CA GLY A 445 -16.06 -17.42 -17.07
C GLY A 445 -17.45 -17.43 -16.43
N LEU A 446 -17.67 -16.78 -15.28
CA LEU A 446 -19.01 -16.63 -14.71
C LEU A 446 -19.99 -15.86 -15.64
N PHE A 447 -19.46 -15.11 -16.61
CA PHE A 447 -20.20 -14.16 -17.46
C PHE A 447 -20.13 -14.46 -18.96
N ILE A 448 -19.22 -15.31 -19.40
CA ILE A 448 -19.08 -15.75 -20.81
C ILE A 448 -19.29 -17.27 -20.87
N LYS A 449 -19.56 -17.80 -22.07
CA LYS A 449 -19.80 -19.23 -22.25
C LYS A 449 -18.51 -20.02 -22.38
N ASP A 450 -17.61 -19.55 -23.20
CA ASP A 450 -16.33 -20.18 -23.49
C ASP A 450 -15.39 -19.20 -24.20
N GLY A 451 -14.15 -19.64 -24.44
CA GLY A 451 -13.17 -18.88 -25.20
C GLY A 451 -12.04 -18.32 -24.37
N PRO A 452 -11.06 -17.66 -25.03
CA PRO A 452 -9.91 -17.12 -24.35
C PRO A 452 -10.28 -15.91 -23.50
N VAL A 453 -9.76 -15.86 -22.27
CA VAL A 453 -9.89 -14.72 -21.37
C VAL A 453 -8.68 -13.81 -21.50
N VAL A 454 -7.49 -14.40 -21.61
CA VAL A 454 -6.23 -13.68 -21.72
C VAL A 454 -5.26 -14.49 -22.60
N LEU A 455 -4.38 -13.76 -23.29
CA LEU A 455 -3.27 -14.34 -24.04
C LEU A 455 -1.98 -14.03 -23.27
N ALA A 456 -1.06 -14.99 -23.22
CA ALA A 456 0.24 -14.79 -22.59
C ALA A 456 1.36 -15.14 -23.57
N ARG A 457 2.41 -14.32 -23.62
CA ARG A 457 3.59 -14.56 -24.45
C ARG A 457 4.80 -14.86 -23.56
N ASN A 458 5.43 -15.99 -23.84
CA ASN A 458 6.69 -16.39 -23.23
C ASN A 458 7.89 -15.63 -23.82
N PRO A 459 9.08 -15.67 -23.17
CA PRO A 459 10.30 -15.06 -23.71
C PRO A 459 10.70 -15.56 -25.11
N ASP A 460 10.46 -16.82 -25.42
CA ASP A 460 10.74 -17.45 -26.74
C ASP A 460 9.76 -17.04 -27.85
N GLY A 461 8.75 -16.22 -27.50
CA GLY A 461 7.71 -15.74 -28.42
C GLY A 461 6.49 -16.65 -28.53
N GLU A 462 6.45 -17.81 -27.86
CA GLU A 462 5.28 -18.67 -27.85
C GLU A 462 4.10 -17.96 -27.16
N ILE A 463 2.92 -18.06 -27.77
CA ILE A 463 1.68 -17.46 -27.25
C ILE A 463 0.75 -18.57 -26.75
N SER A 464 0.49 -18.56 -25.47
CA SER A 464 -0.55 -19.39 -24.84
C SER A 464 -1.88 -18.64 -24.72
N LYS A 465 -2.96 -19.39 -24.56
CA LYS A 465 -4.32 -18.89 -24.35
C LYS A 465 -4.88 -19.50 -23.09
N ASP A 466 -5.20 -18.67 -22.12
CA ASP A 466 -5.90 -19.10 -20.92
C ASP A 466 -7.41 -18.95 -21.18
N ASN A 467 -8.05 -20.08 -21.41
CA ASN A 467 -9.49 -20.14 -21.72
C ASN A 467 -10.30 -20.34 -20.44
N ASP A 468 -11.55 -19.90 -20.49
CA ASP A 468 -12.53 -20.30 -19.48
C ASP A 468 -12.70 -21.82 -19.48
N PRO A 469 -12.52 -22.50 -18.33
CA PRO A 469 -12.63 -23.95 -18.25
C PRO A 469 -14.07 -24.48 -18.13
N ASP A 470 -15.06 -23.59 -17.83
CA ASP A 470 -16.45 -23.96 -17.57
C ASP A 470 -17.38 -23.30 -18.60
N PRO A 471 -18.05 -24.09 -19.48
CA PRO A 471 -18.93 -23.52 -20.47
C PRO A 471 -20.27 -22.99 -19.93
N SER A 472 -20.48 -23.02 -18.63
CA SER A 472 -21.70 -22.52 -18.01
C SER A 472 -21.63 -21.02 -17.74
N VAL A 473 -22.71 -20.29 -18.04
CA VAL A 473 -22.84 -18.87 -17.72
C VAL A 473 -23.65 -18.71 -16.45
N LEU A 474 -23.00 -18.24 -15.37
CA LEU A 474 -23.68 -18.04 -14.09
C LEU A 474 -24.66 -16.86 -14.17
N TYR A 475 -24.25 -15.76 -14.79
CA TYR A 475 -25.04 -14.54 -14.89
C TYR A 475 -25.01 -13.95 -16.31
N ALA A 476 -26.16 -13.88 -16.97
CA ALA A 476 -26.32 -13.35 -18.33
C ALA A 476 -27.00 -11.95 -18.39
N GLY A 477 -27.43 -11.40 -17.25
CA GLY A 477 -28.11 -10.10 -17.17
C GLY A 477 -27.19 -8.90 -17.41
N PRO A 478 -27.74 -7.66 -17.39
CA PRO A 478 -26.95 -6.42 -17.52
C PRO A 478 -25.80 -6.34 -16.51
N LEU A 479 -24.60 -6.03 -17.00
CA LEU A 479 -23.36 -6.04 -16.21
C LEU A 479 -22.56 -4.77 -16.46
N VAL A 480 -22.15 -4.11 -15.37
CA VAL A 480 -21.25 -2.95 -15.38
C VAL A 480 -20.03 -3.28 -14.52
N ILE A 481 -18.85 -2.92 -15.00
CA ILE A 481 -17.58 -3.02 -14.27
C ILE A 481 -17.09 -1.61 -13.94
N MET A 482 -16.85 -1.32 -12.69
CA MET A 482 -16.20 -0.08 -12.26
C MET A 482 -14.70 -0.28 -12.15
N ILE A 483 -13.93 0.67 -12.67
CA ILE A 483 -12.46 0.68 -12.61
C ILE A 483 -11.93 2.06 -12.19
N ASN A 484 -10.71 2.09 -11.67
CA ASN A 484 -9.95 3.32 -11.49
C ASN A 484 -8.46 3.12 -11.77
N ARG A 485 -7.66 4.16 -11.57
CA ARG A 485 -6.20 4.15 -11.80
C ARG A 485 -5.44 3.12 -10.95
N PHE A 486 -6.06 2.57 -9.91
CA PHE A 486 -5.49 1.51 -9.05
C PHE A 486 -5.96 0.10 -9.42
N SER A 487 -6.87 -0.04 -10.37
CA SER A 487 -7.27 -1.35 -10.90
C SER A 487 -6.12 -1.93 -11.71
N ALA A 488 -5.50 -3.04 -11.29
CA ALA A 488 -4.26 -3.54 -11.90
C ALA A 488 -4.30 -5.05 -12.20
N SER A 489 -3.44 -5.50 -13.13
CA SER A 489 -3.12 -6.93 -13.35
C SER A 489 -4.35 -7.81 -13.59
N ALA A 490 -4.69 -8.77 -12.69
CA ALA A 490 -5.85 -9.65 -12.79
C ALA A 490 -7.18 -8.88 -12.93
N ALA A 491 -7.32 -7.70 -12.30
CA ALA A 491 -8.47 -6.83 -12.48
C ALA A 491 -8.54 -6.28 -13.91
N GLU A 492 -7.39 -5.95 -14.50
CA GLU A 492 -7.31 -5.51 -15.89
C GLU A 492 -7.64 -6.64 -16.86
N ILE A 493 -7.22 -7.87 -16.58
CA ILE A 493 -7.56 -9.06 -17.36
C ILE A 493 -9.07 -9.25 -17.41
N ALA A 494 -9.75 -9.27 -16.26
CA ALA A 494 -11.19 -9.46 -16.17
C ALA A 494 -11.95 -8.33 -16.85
N ALA A 495 -11.61 -7.06 -16.55
CA ALA A 495 -12.26 -5.90 -17.17
C ALA A 495 -12.05 -5.86 -18.70
N ALA A 496 -10.84 -6.12 -19.17
CA ALA A 496 -10.50 -6.13 -20.60
C ALA A 496 -11.24 -7.24 -21.35
N ALA A 497 -11.26 -8.46 -20.82
CA ALA A 497 -11.94 -9.58 -21.45
C ALA A 497 -13.44 -9.31 -21.57
N LEU A 498 -14.10 -8.93 -20.47
CA LEU A 498 -15.54 -8.62 -20.47
C LEU A 498 -15.89 -7.45 -21.40
N GLN A 499 -15.00 -6.46 -21.54
CA GLN A 499 -15.13 -5.36 -22.49
C GLN A 499 -14.97 -5.83 -23.95
N ASP A 500 -13.92 -6.61 -24.26
CA ASP A 500 -13.63 -7.11 -25.62
C ASP A 500 -14.73 -8.02 -26.14
N TYR A 501 -15.27 -8.89 -25.28
CA TYR A 501 -16.45 -9.70 -25.58
C TYR A 501 -17.73 -8.86 -25.78
N GLY A 502 -17.71 -7.58 -25.40
CA GLY A 502 -18.91 -6.74 -25.37
C GLY A 502 -19.95 -7.25 -24.38
N ARG A 503 -19.50 -7.94 -23.30
CA ARG A 503 -20.33 -8.54 -22.26
C ARG A 503 -20.69 -7.55 -21.16
N ALA A 504 -19.74 -6.70 -20.76
CA ALA A 504 -19.92 -5.70 -19.72
C ALA A 504 -19.61 -4.30 -20.22
N LEU A 505 -20.33 -3.32 -19.68
CA LEU A 505 -20.00 -1.91 -19.80
C LEU A 505 -18.93 -1.57 -18.76
N VAL A 506 -17.82 -0.99 -19.19
CA VAL A 506 -16.75 -0.56 -18.28
C VAL A 506 -16.88 0.95 -18.04
N VAL A 507 -16.92 1.37 -16.78
CA VAL A 507 -17.11 2.75 -16.32
C VAL A 507 -16.02 3.11 -15.31
N GLY A 508 -15.50 4.32 -15.34
CA GLY A 508 -14.56 4.79 -14.31
C GLY A 508 -13.57 5.83 -14.80
N ASP A 509 -12.34 5.74 -14.31
CA ASP A 509 -11.23 6.66 -14.61
C ASP A 509 -10.77 6.57 -16.07
N THR A 510 -9.88 7.47 -16.49
CA THR A 510 -9.36 7.50 -17.88
C THR A 510 -8.70 6.19 -18.31
N SER A 511 -8.16 5.42 -17.39
CA SER A 511 -7.62 4.08 -17.61
C SER A 511 -7.44 3.35 -16.27
N THR A 512 -7.16 2.06 -16.34
CA THR A 512 -6.60 1.29 -15.22
C THR A 512 -5.11 1.55 -15.07
N PHE A 513 -4.43 0.85 -14.14
CA PHE A 513 -3.03 1.03 -13.79
C PHE A 513 -2.06 0.81 -14.97
N GLY A 514 -2.27 -0.23 -15.77
CA GLY A 514 -1.44 -0.54 -16.93
C GLY A 514 -0.40 -1.62 -16.71
N LYS A 515 -0.58 -2.55 -15.77
CA LYS A 515 0.30 -3.70 -15.57
C LYS A 515 -0.06 -4.81 -16.55
N GLY A 516 0.91 -5.18 -17.41
CA GLY A 516 0.74 -6.22 -18.44
C GLY A 516 1.69 -7.41 -18.28
N THR A 517 2.13 -7.72 -17.05
CA THR A 517 3.12 -8.76 -16.75
C THR A 517 2.59 -9.83 -15.80
N VAL A 518 3.09 -11.05 -15.95
CA VAL A 518 2.79 -12.20 -15.09
C VAL A 518 4.06 -12.63 -14.36
N GLN A 519 3.96 -12.74 -13.04
CA GLN A 519 5.05 -13.19 -12.19
C GLN A 519 4.84 -14.62 -11.74
N ASP A 520 5.96 -15.31 -11.48
CA ASP A 520 6.01 -16.61 -10.83
C ASP A 520 6.87 -16.53 -9.56
N LEU A 521 6.55 -17.36 -8.59
CA LEU A 521 7.23 -17.41 -7.29
C LEU A 521 8.23 -18.58 -7.29
N ASN A 522 9.50 -18.27 -7.15
CA ASN A 522 10.59 -19.21 -7.21
C ASN A 522 11.30 -19.31 -5.85
N PRO A 523 10.92 -20.24 -4.95
CA PRO A 523 11.66 -20.48 -3.70
C PRO A 523 13.13 -20.82 -4.01
N LEU A 524 14.08 -20.20 -3.31
CA LEU A 524 15.51 -20.39 -3.59
C LEU A 524 16.04 -21.75 -3.12
N ARG A 525 15.40 -22.36 -2.14
CA ARG A 525 15.85 -23.63 -1.53
C ARG A 525 16.06 -24.78 -2.54
N PRO A 526 15.21 -25.02 -3.55
CA PRO A 526 15.42 -26.08 -4.53
C PRO A 526 16.60 -25.85 -5.47
N PHE A 527 16.92 -24.59 -5.75
CA PHE A 527 18.01 -24.23 -6.69
C PHE A 527 19.41 -24.40 -6.10
N TRP A 528 19.49 -24.68 -4.79
CA TRP A 528 20.78 -24.88 -4.16
C TRP A 528 20.73 -25.92 -3.03
N PRO A 529 21.27 -27.12 -3.27
CA PRO A 529 21.31 -28.16 -2.23
C PRO A 529 22.06 -27.77 -0.96
N ALA A 530 23.06 -26.89 -1.04
CA ALA A 530 23.81 -26.38 0.11
C ALA A 530 22.97 -25.42 0.97
N LEU A 531 22.01 -24.70 0.41
CA LEU A 531 21.06 -23.87 1.15
C LEU A 531 20.00 -24.73 1.87
N SER A 532 19.74 -25.95 1.39
CA SER A 532 18.80 -26.87 2.05
C SER A 532 19.27 -27.33 3.43
N ALA A 533 20.59 -27.28 3.69
CA ALA A 533 21.17 -27.54 5.01
C ALA A 533 21.17 -26.34 5.95
N ALA A 534 20.86 -25.12 5.44
CA ALA A 534 20.75 -23.94 6.26
C ALA A 534 19.51 -24.04 7.17
N THR A 535 19.65 -23.58 8.40
CA THR A 535 18.53 -23.53 9.38
C THR A 535 17.50 -22.47 9.02
N ASN A 536 17.90 -21.43 8.27
CA ASN A 536 17.05 -20.33 7.85
C ASN A 536 16.60 -20.50 6.40
N ASP A 537 15.40 -20.05 6.08
CA ASP A 537 14.88 -20.02 4.72
C ASP A 537 15.64 -18.97 3.90
N PRO A 538 16.20 -19.31 2.73
CA PRO A 538 16.91 -18.36 1.87
C PRO A 538 16.01 -17.37 1.13
N GLY A 539 14.69 -17.50 1.25
CA GLY A 539 13.72 -16.63 0.60
C GLY A 539 13.18 -17.15 -0.73
N THR A 540 12.45 -16.30 -1.42
CA THR A 540 11.76 -16.57 -2.68
C THR A 540 11.98 -15.40 -3.64
N VAL A 541 12.21 -15.67 -4.92
CA VAL A 541 12.26 -14.65 -5.96
C VAL A 541 10.96 -14.67 -6.74
N LYS A 542 10.26 -13.56 -6.76
CA LYS A 542 9.12 -13.30 -7.64
C LYS A 542 9.67 -12.75 -8.95
N ILE A 543 9.47 -13.46 -10.06
CA ILE A 543 10.09 -13.15 -11.36
C ILE A 543 9.01 -12.91 -12.41
N THR A 544 9.11 -11.84 -13.16
CA THR A 544 8.29 -11.61 -14.37
C THR A 544 8.71 -12.58 -15.47
N ILE A 545 7.86 -13.57 -15.73
CA ILE A 545 8.13 -14.65 -16.68
C ILE A 545 7.40 -14.53 -18.01
N ARG A 546 6.29 -13.78 -18.06
CA ARG A 546 5.45 -13.59 -19.25
C ARG A 546 4.87 -12.19 -19.33
N LYS A 547 4.52 -11.76 -20.52
CA LYS A 547 3.60 -10.63 -20.74
C LYS A 547 2.23 -11.16 -21.10
N PHE A 548 1.18 -10.49 -20.62
CA PHE A 548 -0.19 -10.82 -20.99
C PHE A 548 -0.80 -9.77 -21.90
N TYR A 549 -1.80 -10.21 -22.65
CA TYR A 549 -2.48 -9.40 -23.65
C TYR A 549 -3.98 -9.67 -23.61
N ARG A 550 -4.74 -8.66 -23.96
CA ARG A 550 -6.18 -8.78 -24.21
C ARG A 550 -6.45 -9.79 -25.33
N VAL A 551 -7.63 -10.36 -25.39
CA VAL A 551 -8.03 -11.26 -26.50
C VAL A 551 -8.00 -10.56 -27.86
N SER A 552 -8.12 -9.23 -27.88
CA SER A 552 -7.92 -8.38 -29.08
C SER A 552 -6.45 -8.24 -29.52
N GLY A 553 -5.51 -8.74 -28.74
CA GLY A 553 -4.07 -8.74 -29.03
C GLY A 553 -3.30 -7.52 -28.50
N ALA A 554 -3.96 -6.52 -27.95
CA ALA A 554 -3.30 -5.35 -27.35
C ALA A 554 -2.82 -5.67 -25.93
N SER A 555 -1.63 -5.19 -25.53
CA SER A 555 -1.19 -5.24 -24.14
C SER A 555 -1.89 -4.19 -23.29
N THR A 556 -2.11 -4.49 -21.99
CA THR A 556 -2.49 -3.48 -20.99
C THR A 556 -1.27 -2.69 -20.48
N GLN A 557 -0.05 -3.21 -20.70
CA GLN A 557 1.20 -2.60 -20.23
C GLN A 557 1.27 -1.11 -20.58
N LEU A 558 1.57 -0.25 -19.61
CA LEU A 558 1.67 1.22 -19.71
C LEU A 558 0.36 1.96 -20.06
N LYS A 559 -0.65 1.30 -20.61
CA LYS A 559 -1.86 1.95 -21.12
C LYS A 559 -3.13 1.62 -20.35
N GLY A 560 -3.15 0.47 -19.71
CA GLY A 560 -4.31 -0.01 -18.99
C GLY A 560 -5.52 -0.35 -19.86
N VAL A 561 -6.67 -0.47 -19.24
CA VAL A 561 -8.00 -0.63 -19.86
C VAL A 561 -8.70 0.71 -19.87
N VAL A 562 -9.02 1.22 -21.04
CA VAL A 562 -9.79 2.46 -21.21
C VAL A 562 -11.29 2.13 -21.12
N PRO A 563 -12.06 2.75 -20.21
CA PRO A 563 -13.48 2.44 -20.04
C PRO A 563 -14.34 2.91 -21.21
N ASN A 564 -15.56 2.39 -21.29
CA ASN A 564 -16.56 2.84 -22.25
C ASN A 564 -17.12 4.23 -21.89
N ILE A 565 -17.25 4.52 -20.59
CA ILE A 565 -17.71 5.80 -20.04
C ILE A 565 -16.69 6.26 -19.00
N ILE A 566 -16.10 7.43 -19.23
CA ILE A 566 -15.13 8.05 -18.32
C ILE A 566 -15.85 9.00 -17.39
N LEU A 567 -15.59 8.87 -16.09
CA LEU A 567 -16.09 9.79 -15.07
C LEU A 567 -14.94 10.70 -14.58
N PRO A 568 -15.22 11.96 -14.20
CA PRO A 568 -14.20 12.86 -13.67
C PRO A 568 -13.68 12.39 -12.33
N ASP A 569 -12.35 12.26 -12.18
CA ASP A 569 -11.66 11.97 -10.93
C ASP A 569 -10.33 12.73 -10.86
N VAL A 570 -9.87 13.07 -9.65
CA VAL A 570 -8.58 13.72 -9.41
C VAL A 570 -7.43 12.78 -9.80
N LEU A 571 -7.58 11.48 -9.54
CA LEU A 571 -6.59 10.44 -9.84
C LEU A 571 -6.21 10.38 -11.33
N ASN A 572 -7.11 10.81 -12.23
CA ASN A 572 -6.86 10.90 -13.67
C ASN A 572 -5.71 11.85 -14.05
N TYR A 573 -5.31 12.71 -13.13
CA TYR A 573 -4.30 13.76 -13.36
C TYR A 573 -3.04 13.56 -12.53
N SER A 574 -2.96 12.51 -11.70
CA SER A 574 -1.74 12.18 -10.97
C SER A 574 -0.71 11.52 -11.89
N PRO A 575 0.50 12.11 -12.06
CA PRO A 575 1.57 11.51 -12.84
C PRO A 575 2.18 10.29 -12.14
N ASP A 576 2.04 10.21 -10.82
CA ASP A 576 2.68 9.19 -9.97
C ASP A 576 1.86 7.90 -9.86
N ILE A 577 0.73 7.78 -10.59
CA ILE A 577 -0.12 6.59 -10.58
C ILE A 577 -0.09 5.91 -11.93
N GLY A 578 0.23 4.63 -11.92
CA GLY A 578 0.21 3.75 -13.08
C GLY A 578 1.59 3.20 -13.42
N GLU A 579 1.62 2.17 -14.24
CA GLU A 579 2.82 1.47 -14.67
C GLU A 579 3.88 2.39 -15.28
N ALA A 580 3.44 3.43 -16.00
CA ALA A 580 4.34 4.37 -16.67
C ALA A 580 5.10 5.29 -15.70
N SER A 581 4.70 5.35 -14.41
CA SER A 581 5.40 6.12 -13.38
C SER A 581 6.48 5.31 -12.65
N LEU A 582 6.53 4.01 -12.87
CA LEU A 582 7.51 3.13 -12.25
C LEU A 582 8.84 3.13 -13.01
N GLU A 583 9.92 2.81 -12.32
CA GLU A 583 11.24 2.66 -12.94
C GLU A 583 11.32 1.34 -13.72
N ASN A 584 12.01 1.35 -14.85
CA ASN A 584 12.26 0.17 -15.69
C ASN A 584 11.01 -0.64 -16.13
N PRO A 585 9.87 -0.04 -16.47
CA PRO A 585 8.69 -0.80 -16.88
C PRO A 585 8.95 -1.48 -18.23
N LEU A 586 8.41 -2.68 -18.44
CA LEU A 586 8.49 -3.33 -19.73
C LEU A 586 7.71 -2.53 -20.81
N PRO A 587 8.20 -2.50 -22.08
CA PRO A 587 7.57 -1.71 -23.12
C PRO A 587 6.18 -2.27 -23.52
N TRP A 588 5.28 -1.38 -23.95
CA TRP A 588 4.01 -1.75 -24.57
C TRP A 588 4.23 -2.36 -25.95
N ASP A 589 3.47 -3.40 -26.29
CA ASP A 589 3.44 -4.02 -27.60
C ASP A 589 2.10 -4.70 -27.91
N THR A 590 2.02 -5.41 -29.04
CA THR A 590 0.83 -6.15 -29.47
C THR A 590 1.21 -7.52 -30.01
N ILE A 591 0.24 -8.43 -29.98
CA ILE A 591 0.29 -9.76 -30.62
C ILE A 591 -0.95 -9.96 -31.51
N PRO A 592 -1.00 -10.99 -32.35
CA PRO A 592 -2.21 -11.32 -33.10
C PRO A 592 -3.40 -11.56 -32.17
N SER A 593 -4.58 -11.05 -32.54
CA SER A 593 -5.82 -11.29 -31.77
C SER A 593 -6.22 -12.77 -31.82
N ALA A 594 -6.80 -13.24 -30.73
CA ALA A 594 -7.44 -14.55 -30.70
C ALA A 594 -8.78 -14.52 -31.48
N SER A 595 -9.25 -15.70 -31.86
CA SER A 595 -10.63 -15.87 -32.29
C SER A 595 -11.52 -16.03 -31.05
N TYR A 596 -12.57 -15.21 -30.94
CA TYR A 596 -13.56 -15.25 -29.86
C TYR A 596 -14.90 -14.71 -30.32
N ASP A 597 -15.98 -15.12 -29.67
CA ASP A 597 -17.34 -14.72 -30.01
C ASP A 597 -17.72 -13.39 -29.37
N LYS A 598 -17.85 -12.32 -30.19
CA LYS A 598 -18.31 -11.02 -29.68
C LYS A 598 -19.81 -11.06 -29.42
N LEU A 599 -20.18 -10.93 -28.16
CA LEU A 599 -21.60 -10.92 -27.73
C LEU A 599 -22.30 -9.62 -28.09
N ASN A 600 -21.55 -8.52 -28.18
CA ASN A 600 -22.02 -7.20 -28.59
C ASN A 600 -23.25 -6.69 -27.81
N LEU A 601 -23.39 -7.07 -26.55
CA LEU A 601 -24.54 -6.69 -25.71
C LEU A 601 -24.50 -5.23 -25.28
N VAL A 602 -23.34 -4.59 -25.24
CA VAL A 602 -23.12 -3.24 -24.72
C VAL A 602 -23.00 -2.20 -25.82
N GLN A 603 -22.27 -2.50 -26.90
CA GLN A 603 -21.88 -1.54 -27.93
C GLN A 603 -23.07 -0.75 -28.54
N PRO A 604 -24.26 -1.34 -28.77
CA PRO A 604 -25.41 -0.61 -29.33
C PRO A 604 -25.89 0.56 -28.44
N TYR A 605 -25.59 0.53 -27.16
CA TYR A 605 -26.11 1.48 -26.17
C TYR A 605 -25.07 2.51 -25.71
N VAL A 606 -23.77 2.28 -25.92
CA VAL A 606 -22.67 3.09 -25.36
C VAL A 606 -22.83 4.57 -25.60
N THR A 607 -23.17 4.97 -26.84
CA THR A 607 -23.32 6.39 -27.20
C THR A 607 -24.42 7.07 -26.39
N GLN A 608 -25.60 6.45 -26.30
CA GLN A 608 -26.73 7.01 -25.55
C GLN A 608 -26.47 7.02 -24.05
N LEU A 609 -25.81 5.98 -23.53
CA LEU A 609 -25.44 5.90 -22.11
C LEU A 609 -24.44 7.01 -21.75
N ARG A 610 -23.44 7.24 -22.60
CA ARG A 610 -22.46 8.33 -22.42
C ARG A 610 -23.13 9.69 -22.44
N GLU A 611 -23.97 9.99 -23.45
CA GLU A 611 -24.68 11.27 -23.55
C GLU A 611 -25.53 11.56 -22.30
N ARG A 612 -26.24 10.56 -21.78
CA ARG A 612 -27.05 10.70 -20.57
C ARG A 612 -26.20 10.91 -19.33
N SER A 613 -25.12 10.15 -19.18
CA SER A 613 -24.18 10.30 -18.08
C SER A 613 -23.52 11.68 -18.12
N ASP A 614 -23.02 12.13 -19.26
CA ASP A 614 -22.40 13.45 -19.43
C ASP A 614 -23.35 14.57 -19.01
N ALA A 615 -24.64 14.46 -19.38
CA ALA A 615 -25.65 15.46 -19.00
C ALA A 615 -25.88 15.51 -17.47
N ARG A 616 -25.92 14.37 -16.79
CA ARG A 616 -26.03 14.31 -15.31
C ARG A 616 -24.78 14.80 -14.63
N VAL A 617 -23.62 14.30 -15.05
CA VAL A 617 -22.30 14.68 -14.52
C VAL A 617 -22.05 16.18 -14.67
N ALA A 618 -22.51 16.81 -15.76
CA ALA A 618 -22.34 18.25 -15.98
C ALA A 618 -23.05 19.10 -14.91
N THR A 619 -24.19 18.65 -14.39
CA THR A 619 -25.06 19.41 -13.48
C THR A 619 -25.02 18.92 -12.03
N ASN A 620 -24.54 17.71 -11.78
CA ASN A 620 -24.47 17.15 -10.44
C ASN A 620 -23.46 17.90 -9.57
N GLN A 621 -23.87 18.26 -8.37
CA GLN A 621 -23.08 19.10 -7.46
C GLN A 621 -21.77 18.43 -6.99
N ASP A 622 -21.75 17.11 -6.75
CA ASP A 622 -20.55 16.40 -6.34
C ASP A 622 -19.51 16.36 -7.46
N PHE A 623 -19.94 16.16 -8.71
CA PHE A 623 -19.05 16.26 -9.87
C PHE A 623 -18.57 17.70 -10.14
N ILE A 624 -19.36 18.73 -9.75
CA ILE A 624 -18.88 20.11 -9.76
C ILE A 624 -17.74 20.27 -8.74
N TYR A 625 -17.88 19.71 -7.54
CA TYR A 625 -16.81 19.72 -6.52
C TYR A 625 -15.57 18.98 -7.00
N ILE A 626 -15.72 17.77 -7.57
CA ILE A 626 -14.59 17.01 -8.14
C ILE A 626 -13.85 17.83 -9.22
N ARG A 627 -14.57 18.52 -10.12
CA ARG A 627 -13.92 19.39 -11.12
C ARG A 627 -13.18 20.58 -10.50
N GLN A 628 -13.68 21.14 -9.40
CA GLN A 628 -12.96 22.17 -8.66
C GLN A 628 -11.68 21.61 -8.03
N ASP A 629 -11.76 20.39 -7.47
CA ASP A 629 -10.60 19.71 -6.87
C ASP A 629 -9.56 19.34 -7.94
N ILE A 630 -9.99 18.89 -9.12
CA ILE A 630 -9.10 18.70 -10.28
C ILE A 630 -8.37 20.00 -10.66
N ALA A 631 -9.09 21.13 -10.70
CA ALA A 631 -8.47 22.42 -11.05
C ALA A 631 -7.43 22.86 -10.00
N GLU A 632 -7.73 22.65 -8.72
CA GLU A 632 -6.80 22.95 -7.63
C GLU A 632 -5.60 22.01 -7.64
N PHE A 633 -5.83 20.71 -7.82
CA PHE A 633 -4.77 19.72 -7.93
C PHE A 633 -3.78 20.03 -9.05
N LYS A 634 -4.27 20.40 -10.24
CA LYS A 634 -3.42 20.83 -11.36
C LYS A 634 -2.60 22.08 -11.05
N LYS A 635 -3.17 22.99 -10.27
CA LYS A 635 -2.45 24.19 -9.84
C LYS A 635 -1.34 23.83 -8.85
N LEU A 636 -1.61 22.95 -7.89
CA LEU A 636 -0.61 22.46 -6.93
C LEU A 636 0.51 21.66 -7.61
N GLN A 637 0.19 20.84 -8.60
CA GLN A 637 1.21 20.14 -9.41
C GLN A 637 2.10 21.07 -10.21
N ALA A 638 1.58 22.22 -10.66
CA ALA A 638 2.38 23.22 -11.37
C ALA A 638 3.31 24.04 -10.46
N ASP A 639 3.00 24.11 -9.16
CA ASP A 639 3.84 24.76 -8.13
C ASP A 639 4.36 23.66 -7.18
N GLU A 640 5.50 23.05 -7.52
CA GLU A 640 6.14 22.00 -6.73
C GLU A 640 6.69 22.50 -5.38
N THR A 641 6.34 23.74 -4.99
CA THR A 641 6.87 24.38 -3.79
C THR A 641 5.78 24.63 -2.75
N ALA A 642 6.14 24.60 -1.48
CA ALA A 642 5.31 25.05 -0.37
C ALA A 642 5.91 26.29 0.28
N THR A 643 5.03 27.21 0.73
CA THR A 643 5.45 28.40 1.45
C THR A 643 5.93 28.06 2.86
N LEU A 644 6.98 28.77 3.31
CA LEU A 644 7.40 28.80 4.71
C LEU A 644 6.86 30.05 5.44
N ASN A 645 5.96 30.81 4.81
CA ASN A 645 5.28 31.93 5.43
C ASN A 645 4.02 31.46 6.17
N GLU A 646 4.01 31.64 7.48
CA GLU A 646 2.91 31.18 8.36
C GLU A 646 1.57 31.82 7.98
N HIS A 647 1.56 33.10 7.66
CA HIS A 647 0.33 33.81 7.30
C HIS A 647 -0.27 33.28 5.99
N GLU A 648 0.57 33.04 4.98
CA GLU A 648 0.14 32.46 3.71
C GLU A 648 -0.37 31.04 3.91
N ALA A 649 0.40 30.19 4.59
CA ALA A 649 0.03 28.81 4.86
C ALA A 649 -1.26 28.68 5.69
N LEU A 650 -1.44 29.54 6.69
CA LEU A 650 -2.65 29.63 7.49
C LEU A 650 -3.87 30.05 6.65
N THR A 651 -3.69 31.06 5.80
CA THR A 651 -4.74 31.57 4.90
C THR A 651 -5.19 30.50 3.90
N GLU A 652 -4.24 29.80 3.31
CA GLU A 652 -4.51 28.68 2.39
C GLU A 652 -5.28 27.56 3.09
N ARG A 653 -4.83 27.16 4.28
CA ARG A 653 -5.49 26.13 5.08
C ARG A 653 -6.90 26.52 5.47
N GLN A 654 -7.11 27.75 5.97
CA GLN A 654 -8.44 28.26 6.31
C GLN A 654 -9.38 28.30 5.11
N THR A 655 -8.86 28.67 3.93
CA THR A 655 -9.64 28.68 2.70
C THR A 655 -10.10 27.27 2.33
N ASN A 656 -9.20 26.29 2.44
CA ASN A 656 -9.49 24.88 2.17
C ASN A 656 -10.51 24.31 3.17
N GLU A 657 -10.33 24.60 4.46
CA GLU A 657 -11.28 24.17 5.51
C GLU A 657 -12.65 24.82 5.35
N ALA A 658 -12.71 26.12 5.07
CA ALA A 658 -13.98 26.80 4.84
C ALA A 658 -14.72 26.24 3.63
N ARG A 659 -13.98 25.93 2.55
CA ARG A 659 -14.52 25.24 1.36
C ARG A 659 -15.10 23.88 1.73
N GLN A 660 -14.34 23.06 2.48
CA GLN A 660 -14.79 21.74 2.90
C GLN A 660 -16.06 21.82 3.78
N LYS A 661 -16.05 22.68 4.79
CA LYS A 661 -17.21 22.90 5.66
C LYS A 661 -18.46 23.37 4.91
N ALA A 662 -18.27 24.23 3.89
CA ALA A 662 -19.38 24.68 3.04
C ALA A 662 -19.97 23.51 2.23
N ARG A 663 -19.12 22.62 1.70
CA ARG A 663 -19.57 21.41 1.00
C ARG A 663 -20.26 20.43 1.93
N ASP A 664 -19.72 20.20 3.13
CA ASP A 664 -20.31 19.29 4.12
C ASP A 664 -21.67 19.81 4.61
N LYS A 665 -21.78 21.13 4.82
CA LYS A 665 -23.07 21.77 5.15
C LYS A 665 -24.09 21.62 4.02
N GLU A 666 -23.68 21.80 2.77
CA GLU A 666 -24.55 21.60 1.61
C GLU A 666 -25.00 20.14 1.48
N ARG A 667 -24.05 19.18 1.59
CA ARG A 667 -24.37 17.74 1.57
C ARG A 667 -25.33 17.35 2.68
N SER A 668 -25.11 17.86 3.89
CA SER A 668 -25.97 17.58 5.05
C SER A 668 -27.38 18.14 4.90
N ALA A 669 -27.56 19.19 4.11
CA ALA A 669 -28.86 19.77 3.83
C ALA A 669 -29.64 19.03 2.74
N ARG A 670 -29.01 18.08 2.03
CA ARG A 670 -29.67 17.28 1.01
C ARG A 670 -30.66 16.31 1.66
N LYS A 671 -31.74 16.03 0.94
CA LYS A 671 -32.63 14.92 1.34
C LYS A 671 -31.87 13.61 1.27
N ALA A 672 -31.97 12.79 2.30
CA ALA A 672 -31.44 11.44 2.27
C ALA A 672 -32.00 10.67 1.07
N PRO A 673 -31.18 9.85 0.38
CA PRO A 673 -31.68 8.99 -0.69
C PRO A 673 -32.80 8.08 -0.18
N ASP A 674 -33.85 7.90 -1.01
CA ASP A 674 -34.96 6.98 -0.68
C ASP A 674 -34.59 5.52 -1.07
N GLU A 675 -33.32 5.14 -0.94
CA GLU A 675 -32.78 3.81 -1.24
C GLU A 675 -32.72 2.96 0.01
N LYS A 676 -32.85 1.65 -0.16
CA LYS A 676 -32.57 0.67 0.90
C LYS A 676 -31.41 -0.21 0.47
N ILE A 677 -30.41 -0.34 1.34
CA ILE A 677 -29.21 -1.12 1.10
C ILE A 677 -29.20 -2.32 2.05
N TYR A 678 -28.97 -3.50 1.51
CA TYR A 678 -28.84 -4.75 2.27
C TYR A 678 -27.43 -5.31 2.07
N ALA A 679 -26.65 -5.42 3.15
CA ALA A 679 -25.29 -5.97 3.12
C ALA A 679 -25.31 -7.50 3.03
N ILE A 680 -24.62 -8.04 2.03
CA ILE A 680 -24.50 -9.48 1.81
C ILE A 680 -23.03 -9.85 1.89
N THR A 681 -22.65 -10.72 2.83
CA THR A 681 -21.32 -11.29 2.99
C THR A 681 -21.27 -12.70 2.42
N VAL A 682 -20.08 -13.22 2.19
CA VAL A 682 -19.89 -14.64 1.77
C VAL A 682 -20.52 -15.61 2.79
N GLU A 683 -20.50 -15.25 4.07
CA GLU A 683 -21.05 -16.04 5.16
C GLU A 683 -22.58 -16.10 5.11
N ASN A 684 -23.25 -14.92 4.95
CA ASN A 684 -24.71 -14.83 4.99
C ASN A 684 -25.40 -15.04 3.62
N ALA A 685 -24.63 -15.15 2.53
CA ALA A 685 -25.18 -15.35 1.17
C ALA A 685 -25.99 -16.65 1.03
N GLY A 686 -25.77 -17.66 1.89
CA GLY A 686 -26.55 -18.91 1.94
C GLY A 686 -27.88 -18.79 2.67
N GLU A 687 -28.17 -17.72 3.35
CA GLU A 687 -29.41 -17.53 4.10
C GLU A 687 -30.61 -17.28 3.18
N SER A 688 -31.78 -17.77 3.56
CA SER A 688 -33.01 -17.62 2.77
C SER A 688 -33.58 -16.19 2.79
N SER A 689 -33.30 -15.40 3.85
CA SER A 689 -33.76 -14.02 4.02
C SER A 689 -32.62 -13.03 3.75
N LEU A 690 -33.00 -11.78 3.43
CA LEU A 690 -32.06 -10.66 3.47
C LEU A 690 -31.82 -10.26 4.92
N PRO A 691 -30.62 -9.76 5.25
CA PRO A 691 -30.39 -9.09 6.53
C PRO A 691 -31.27 -7.83 6.67
N ALA A 692 -31.29 -7.21 7.84
CA ALA A 692 -31.95 -5.91 7.99
C ALA A 692 -31.25 -4.87 7.07
N PRO A 693 -32.03 -3.93 6.48
CA PRO A 693 -31.42 -2.88 5.68
C PRO A 693 -30.50 -2.01 6.53
N GLU A 694 -29.40 -1.56 5.95
CA GLU A 694 -28.48 -0.62 6.58
C GLU A 694 -29.23 0.68 6.90
N ALA A 695 -29.04 1.22 8.11
CA ALA A 695 -29.64 2.49 8.51
C ALA A 695 -28.88 3.64 7.81
N LEU A 696 -29.47 4.18 6.77
CA LEU A 696 -28.98 5.40 6.11
C LEU A 696 -29.44 6.61 6.96
N THR A 697 -28.62 7.05 7.91
CA THR A 697 -28.90 8.28 8.64
C THR A 697 -28.10 9.44 8.02
N THR A 698 -28.74 10.62 7.91
CA THR A 698 -28.09 11.85 7.42
C THR A 698 -26.85 12.24 8.23
N THR A 699 -26.79 11.84 9.49
CA THR A 699 -25.62 12.02 10.36
C THR A 699 -24.43 11.16 9.92
N ASN A 700 -24.67 10.07 9.20
CA ASN A 700 -23.65 9.16 8.69
C ASN A 700 -22.97 9.69 7.43
N TYR A 701 -23.57 10.68 6.77
CA TYR A 701 -23.03 11.33 5.57
C TYR A 701 -21.90 12.34 5.86
N ILE A 702 -21.76 12.80 7.11
CA ILE A 702 -20.84 13.92 7.44
C ILE A 702 -19.47 13.44 7.93
N ALA A 703 -19.34 12.21 8.42
CA ALA A 703 -18.17 11.82 9.22
C ALA A 703 -16.91 11.46 8.43
N THR A 704 -16.92 11.41 7.10
CA THR A 704 -15.83 10.80 6.34
C THR A 704 -15.20 11.68 5.26
N THR A 705 -15.64 12.92 5.11
CA THR A 705 -14.98 13.88 4.22
C THR A 705 -13.92 14.73 4.93
N ASN A 706 -13.52 14.36 6.16
CA ASN A 706 -12.30 14.92 6.73
C ASN A 706 -11.12 14.46 5.88
N GLY A 707 -10.96 15.25 4.81
CA GLY A 707 -9.76 15.40 4.05
C GLY A 707 -8.91 14.14 3.97
N ILE A 708 -9.09 13.39 2.88
CA ILE A 708 -7.85 13.17 2.16
C ILE A 708 -7.43 14.60 1.76
N ALA A 709 -6.84 15.35 2.69
CA ALA A 709 -5.80 16.26 2.34
C ALA A 709 -4.81 15.31 1.67
N PHE A 710 -4.83 15.30 0.34
CA PHE A 710 -3.70 14.82 -0.42
C PHE A 710 -2.56 15.72 0.05
N ASN A 711 -1.91 15.33 1.13
CA ASN A 711 -0.56 15.73 1.34
C ASN A 711 0.15 15.15 0.12
N VAL A 712 0.49 16.01 -0.82
CA VAL A 712 1.29 15.70 -2.00
C VAL A 712 2.71 15.31 -1.55
N ASP A 713 2.95 15.18 -0.27
CA ASP A 713 4.15 14.69 0.34
C ASP A 713 4.30 13.19 0.07
N SER A 714 4.98 12.93 -1.04
CA SER A 714 6.03 11.90 -1.22
C SER A 714 5.78 10.42 -0.87
N ASP A 715 4.64 9.98 -0.37
CA ASP A 715 4.46 8.59 0.02
C ASP A 715 3.62 7.75 -0.96
N PHE A 716 3.29 8.29 -2.15
CA PHE A 716 2.55 7.52 -3.14
C PHE A 716 3.37 6.38 -3.75
N SER A 717 4.68 6.53 -3.94
CA SER A 717 5.54 5.43 -4.41
C SER A 717 5.71 4.34 -3.36
N LYS A 718 5.88 4.70 -2.08
CA LYS A 718 5.87 3.74 -0.95
C LYS A 718 4.53 3.01 -0.77
N TYR A 719 3.44 3.55 -1.30
CA TYR A 719 2.12 2.92 -1.27
C TYR A 719 2.06 1.58 -2.02
N PHE A 720 2.88 1.42 -3.04
CA PHE A 720 2.94 0.17 -3.81
C PHE A 720 4.11 -0.72 -3.41
N GLU A 721 5.15 -0.18 -2.78
CA GLU A 721 6.39 -0.90 -2.50
C GLU A 721 6.43 -1.57 -1.11
N THR A 722 5.69 -1.09 -0.12
CA THR A 722 5.62 -1.75 1.18
C THR A 722 4.19 -2.14 1.53
N ASN A 723 3.88 -3.42 1.40
CA ASN A 723 2.59 -4.03 1.74
C ASN A 723 2.07 -3.68 3.15
N ALA A 724 2.95 -3.36 4.10
CA ALA A 724 2.58 -3.01 5.47
C ALA A 724 1.96 -1.60 5.61
N ALA A 725 2.50 -0.59 4.93
CA ALA A 725 1.98 0.79 4.98
C ALA A 725 0.67 0.93 4.19
N SER A 726 0.56 0.26 3.04
CA SER A 726 -0.65 0.16 2.23
C SER A 726 -1.79 -0.54 2.99
N LYS A 727 -1.48 -1.57 3.79
CA LYS A 727 -2.46 -2.24 4.67
C LYS A 727 -3.00 -1.31 5.76
N ASN A 728 -2.13 -0.55 6.40
CA ASN A 728 -2.54 0.36 7.47
C ASN A 728 -3.43 1.50 6.98
N LEU A 729 -3.21 2.01 5.78
CA LEU A 729 -4.08 3.06 5.24
C LEU A 729 -5.36 2.49 4.62
N LYS A 730 -5.31 1.34 3.91
CA LYS A 730 -6.53 0.63 3.47
C LYS A 730 -7.38 0.20 4.66
N ALA A 731 -6.77 -0.29 5.74
CA ALA A 731 -7.45 -0.61 6.98
C ALA A 731 -7.94 0.66 7.70
N LYS A 732 -7.16 1.75 7.72
CA LYS A 732 -7.57 3.02 8.33
C LYS A 732 -8.68 3.70 7.52
N ILE A 733 -8.62 3.66 6.20
CA ILE A 733 -9.70 4.09 5.32
C ILE A 733 -10.95 3.20 5.51
N ARG A 734 -10.80 1.89 5.75
CA ARG A 734 -11.93 0.96 5.94
C ARG A 734 -12.45 0.88 7.37
N THR A 735 -11.64 1.04 8.41
CA THR A 735 -12.08 0.91 9.83
C THR A 735 -12.61 2.20 10.46
N GLU A 736 -12.20 3.37 9.96
CA GLU A 736 -12.80 4.64 10.43
C GLU A 736 -14.15 4.95 9.75
N VAL A 737 -14.50 4.22 8.68
CA VAL A 737 -15.75 4.41 7.93
C VAL A 737 -16.83 3.45 8.46
N LYS A 738 -17.41 3.76 9.60
CA LYS A 738 -18.72 3.19 9.98
C LYS A 738 -19.89 3.73 9.15
N THR A 739 -19.61 4.64 8.21
CA THR A 739 -20.63 5.30 7.38
C THR A 739 -19.96 5.74 6.08
N LEU A 740 -20.48 5.25 4.96
CA LEU A 740 -19.94 5.55 3.63
C LEU A 740 -20.20 7.03 3.30
N PRO A 741 -19.17 7.79 2.87
CA PRO A 741 -19.39 9.07 2.21
C PRO A 741 -20.19 8.83 0.92
N PRO A 742 -20.88 9.85 0.40
CA PRO A 742 -21.49 9.74 -0.91
C PRO A 742 -20.39 9.37 -1.92
N ASP A 743 -20.64 8.28 -2.63
CA ASP A 743 -19.77 7.86 -3.73
C ASP A 743 -20.41 8.32 -5.05
N PRO A 744 -20.07 9.50 -5.55
CA PRO A 744 -20.69 10.03 -6.76
C PRO A 744 -20.40 9.16 -7.98
N MET A 745 -19.27 8.42 -7.98
CA MET A 745 -18.93 7.49 -9.05
C MET A 745 -19.87 6.28 -9.05
N LEU A 746 -20.13 5.69 -7.88
CA LEU A 746 -21.05 4.57 -7.73
C LEU A 746 -22.48 5.04 -8.08
N ASN A 747 -22.93 6.16 -7.52
CA ASN A 747 -24.26 6.69 -7.79
C ASN A 747 -24.50 6.95 -9.27
N GLU A 748 -23.50 7.51 -9.98
CA GLU A 748 -23.63 7.69 -11.44
C GLU A 748 -23.59 6.34 -12.18
N THR A 749 -22.82 5.38 -11.72
CA THR A 749 -22.77 4.02 -12.30
C THR A 749 -24.11 3.28 -12.13
N GLU A 750 -24.79 3.48 -11.00
CA GLU A 750 -26.16 2.98 -10.78
C GLU A 750 -27.13 3.58 -11.79
N ASN A 751 -27.09 4.91 -11.99
CA ASN A 751 -27.90 5.59 -13.01
C ASN A 751 -27.59 5.08 -14.42
N ILE A 752 -26.31 4.84 -14.75
CA ILE A 752 -25.90 4.27 -16.04
C ILE A 752 -26.47 2.85 -16.21
N LEU A 753 -26.41 2.02 -15.15
CA LEU A 753 -26.98 0.66 -15.20
C LEU A 753 -28.51 0.70 -15.36
N GLU A 754 -29.24 1.59 -14.68
CA GLU A 754 -30.68 1.77 -14.86
C GLU A 754 -31.03 2.20 -16.30
N ASP A 755 -30.27 3.14 -16.84
CA ASP A 755 -30.41 3.55 -18.25
C ASP A 755 -30.16 2.38 -19.19
N TYR A 756 -29.13 1.57 -18.95
CA TYR A 756 -28.81 0.40 -19.74
C TYR A 756 -29.95 -0.63 -19.73
N ILE A 757 -30.47 -0.97 -18.55
CA ILE A 757 -31.63 -1.85 -18.38
C ILE A 757 -32.85 -1.31 -19.13
N SER A 758 -33.11 -0.01 -19.05
CA SER A 758 -34.23 0.65 -19.72
C SER A 758 -34.12 0.59 -21.25
N LEU A 759 -32.91 0.79 -21.79
CA LEU A 759 -32.64 0.73 -23.21
C LEU A 759 -32.78 -0.69 -23.79
N MET A 760 -32.32 -1.70 -23.06
CA MET A 760 -32.49 -3.11 -23.42
C MET A 760 -33.98 -3.49 -23.50
N LYS A 761 -34.77 -3.18 -22.46
CA LYS A 761 -36.22 -3.44 -22.44
C LYS A 761 -36.96 -2.80 -23.64
N LYS A 762 -36.57 -1.60 -24.07
CA LYS A 762 -37.14 -0.94 -25.24
C LYS A 762 -36.79 -1.66 -26.55
N SER A 763 -35.57 -2.14 -26.68
CA SER A 763 -35.11 -2.90 -27.85
C SER A 763 -35.89 -4.22 -27.97
N ASP A 764 -36.02 -4.96 -26.87
CA ASP A 764 -36.80 -6.22 -26.88
C ASP A 764 -38.26 -6.01 -27.21
N THR A 765 -38.86 -4.92 -26.73
CA THR A 765 -40.26 -4.57 -27.07
C THR A 765 -40.44 -4.20 -28.53
N LEU A 766 -39.43 -3.53 -29.14
CA LEU A 766 -39.46 -3.20 -30.59
C LEU A 766 -39.31 -4.46 -31.46
N ILE A 767 -38.44 -5.40 -31.04
CA ILE A 767 -38.23 -6.67 -31.75
C ILE A 767 -39.46 -7.56 -31.64
N ALA A 768 -40.16 -7.57 -30.50
CA ALA A 768 -41.35 -8.37 -30.26
C ALA A 768 -42.59 -7.85 -31.00
N ASN A 769 -42.58 -6.59 -31.49
CA ASN A 769 -43.67 -5.95 -32.22
C ASN A 769 -43.47 -5.96 -33.76
N HIS A 770 -42.38 -6.54 -34.25
CA HIS A 770 -42.09 -6.80 -35.64
C HIS A 770 -42.04 -8.31 -35.91
#